data_dcf5c04ef7415be88db593972f85d9ae
#
_entry.id   dcf5c04ef7415be88db593972f85d9ae
#
_cell.length_a   1.000
_cell.length_b   1.000
_cell.length_c   1.000
_cell.angle_alpha   90.00
_cell.angle_beta   90.00
_cell.angle_gamma   90.00
#
_symmetry.space_group_name_H-M   'P 1'
#
loop_
_entity.id
_entity.type
_entity.pdbx_description
1 polymer ?
#
loop_
_entity_poly.entity_id
_entity_poly.type
_entity_poly.pdbx_seq_one_letter_code
_entity_poly.pdbx_strand_id
1 'polypeptide(L)'
;MSKNFYVTTPIYYVNGDPHVGSAYTTIACDVISRYKKTAGYDVYFLTGTDEHGQKVEEKAKEMGKTPQEWTDIMAPRFAELWKALNIENNDFIRTTEDRHKKAVAKIFKKVYDKGDIYKGSYEGKYCVSDETFVPDNQVIGENGCPHCGKELRIVKEESYFFRMSKYREALLKHIEENPNFILPEGRRNEVVSFIKDELYDLSISRNTFKWGIPLEIDPEHVIYVWFDALTNYLTAVGYENNPEMYDKFWNNAETVHMLGKDILRFHAITWPCMLLAAGEKLPEKIVAHGWWTVDGAKMSKSVGNVVNPLDEIAKYGRDPFRYFLLREVHFGNDGDYSERAMINRINADLANDLGNLLNRTLGMYKKYFDGIVTEGHGHEVYDDEITALWYETLAEVDKYMNKMQFSYALEAMWKFISRMNKYIDETMPWALAKDADKMQRLAKVMNYLVEALYKIAVLVYPYMPESAEKIWNQLGYSNIKNAKIEDIKDFSVEIGHKLGEATPIFPRVEMPKVEEKEFKDDLVVENPINIAQFDAINIKVVEIKEAYAVEGSDKLLRFIVDTGTEKRQIVSGIAKHYPNFEELKGKKVMAVLNLEPVTLRGTLSQGMLLTTTEKKKVKLVAVMNKLLRYIFSVLKNQKPYEIRNPKIHKRMFLESKPSLQSA
;
A
#
# COMPACT_ATOMS: atom_id res chain seq x y z
N MET A 1 11.60 -12.59 -30.17
CA MET A 1 11.80 -11.15 -29.95
C MET A 1 11.89 -10.94 -28.45
N SER A 2 12.86 -10.20 -27.95
CA SER A 2 12.95 -9.83 -26.54
C SER A 2 11.68 -9.05 -26.18
N LYS A 3 11.05 -9.38 -25.06
CA LYS A 3 9.91 -8.62 -24.54
C LYS A 3 10.46 -7.38 -23.83
N ASN A 4 9.96 -6.20 -24.16
CA ASN A 4 10.36 -4.97 -23.50
C ASN A 4 9.38 -4.61 -22.38
N PHE A 5 9.88 -4.05 -21.29
CA PHE A 5 9.11 -3.62 -20.15
C PHE A 5 9.57 -2.24 -19.68
N TYR A 6 8.63 -1.32 -19.56
CA TYR A 6 8.89 0.02 -19.07
C TYR A 6 8.09 0.28 -17.80
N VAL A 7 8.78 0.51 -16.69
CA VAL A 7 8.15 0.81 -15.40
C VAL A 7 8.58 2.16 -14.88
N THR A 8 7.64 2.90 -14.32
CA THR A 8 7.92 4.23 -13.77
C THR A 8 7.33 4.41 -12.39
N THR A 9 8.04 5.13 -11.52
CA THR A 9 7.40 5.84 -10.40
C THR A 9 6.71 7.09 -10.92
N PRO A 10 5.88 7.80 -10.11
CA PRO A 10 5.67 9.22 -10.33
C PRO A 10 7.01 9.94 -10.09
N ILE A 11 7.20 11.10 -10.69
CA ILE A 11 8.29 11.98 -10.28
C ILE A 11 7.90 12.70 -8.99
N TYR A 12 8.85 12.81 -8.07
CA TYR A 12 8.60 13.25 -6.71
C TYR A 12 8.74 14.76 -6.55
N TYR A 13 7.75 15.38 -5.90
CA TYR A 13 7.73 16.82 -5.68
C TYR A 13 8.76 17.23 -4.62
N VAL A 14 9.63 18.19 -4.95
CA VAL A 14 10.80 18.57 -4.14
C VAL A 14 10.51 19.61 -3.03
N ASN A 15 9.31 19.59 -2.47
CA ASN A 15 8.91 20.46 -1.37
C ASN A 15 9.35 19.96 0.03
N GLY A 16 9.99 18.82 0.10
CA GLY A 16 10.49 18.20 1.34
C GLY A 16 11.25 16.91 1.10
N ASP A 17 11.88 16.41 2.18
CA ASP A 17 12.66 15.17 2.12
C ASP A 17 11.80 13.97 1.71
N PRO A 18 12.41 12.98 1.02
CA PRO A 18 11.74 11.72 0.71
C PRO A 18 11.36 10.98 2.00
N HIS A 19 10.27 10.22 1.95
CA HIS A 19 9.70 9.51 3.10
C HIS A 19 9.28 8.08 2.71
N VAL A 20 8.77 7.31 3.68
CA VAL A 20 8.38 5.90 3.44
C VAL A 20 7.39 5.73 2.28
N GLY A 21 6.51 6.70 2.01
CA GLY A 21 5.58 6.63 0.86
C GLY A 21 6.31 6.65 -0.48
N SER A 22 7.30 7.53 -0.66
CA SER A 22 8.14 7.55 -1.87
C SER A 22 9.03 6.31 -1.96
N ALA A 23 9.59 5.85 -0.84
CA ALA A 23 10.35 4.60 -0.78
C ALA A 23 9.50 3.40 -1.20
N TYR A 24 8.26 3.30 -0.73
CA TYR A 24 7.33 2.21 -1.04
C TYR A 24 7.06 2.06 -2.54
N THR A 25 6.70 3.17 -3.20
CA THR A 25 6.48 3.18 -4.65
C THR A 25 7.75 2.77 -5.41
N THR A 26 8.90 3.34 -5.03
CA THR A 26 10.16 3.11 -5.74
C THR A 26 10.68 1.68 -5.55
N ILE A 27 10.54 1.12 -4.33
CA ILE A 27 10.86 -0.29 -4.06
C ILE A 27 9.95 -1.21 -4.88
N ALA A 28 8.65 -0.93 -4.97
CA ALA A 28 7.73 -1.74 -5.77
C ALA A 28 8.10 -1.74 -7.27
N CYS A 29 8.50 -0.57 -7.81
CA CYS A 29 9.00 -0.47 -9.18
C CYS A 29 10.32 -1.24 -9.37
N ASP A 30 11.25 -1.16 -8.41
CA ASP A 30 12.51 -1.90 -8.46
C ASP A 30 12.28 -3.41 -8.41
N VAL A 31 11.37 -3.87 -7.55
CA VAL A 31 11.04 -5.29 -7.44
C VAL A 31 10.46 -5.84 -8.73
N ILE A 32 9.50 -5.17 -9.35
CA ILE A 32 8.96 -5.64 -10.64
C ILE A 32 9.99 -5.53 -11.77
N SER A 33 10.84 -4.50 -11.76
CA SER A 33 11.95 -4.34 -12.69
C SER A 33 12.91 -5.53 -12.63
N ARG A 34 13.38 -5.88 -11.43
CA ARG A 34 14.29 -7.04 -11.21
C ARG A 34 13.60 -8.36 -11.58
N TYR A 35 12.34 -8.54 -11.19
CA TYR A 35 11.57 -9.72 -11.56
C TYR A 35 11.45 -9.89 -13.08
N LYS A 36 11.10 -8.83 -13.80
CA LYS A 36 11.00 -8.86 -15.26
C LYS A 36 12.36 -9.12 -15.94
N LYS A 37 13.47 -8.56 -15.41
CA LYS A 37 14.84 -8.87 -15.87
C LYS A 37 15.16 -10.36 -15.66
N THR A 38 14.83 -10.92 -14.51
CA THR A 38 14.99 -12.34 -14.22
C THR A 38 14.11 -13.21 -15.11
N ALA A 39 12.93 -12.73 -15.50
CA ALA A 39 12.05 -13.37 -16.47
C ALA A 39 12.44 -13.17 -17.95
N GLY A 40 13.62 -12.55 -18.21
CA GLY A 40 14.18 -12.40 -19.56
C GLY A 40 13.68 -11.19 -20.36
N TYR A 41 13.02 -10.22 -19.73
CA TYR A 41 12.62 -8.96 -20.36
C TYR A 41 13.80 -7.99 -20.44
N ASP A 42 13.79 -7.15 -21.49
CA ASP A 42 14.59 -5.93 -21.52
C ASP A 42 13.80 -4.82 -20.81
N VAL A 43 14.36 -4.30 -19.73
CA VAL A 43 13.63 -3.45 -18.77
C VAL A 43 14.22 -2.06 -18.72
N TYR A 44 13.36 -1.05 -18.81
CA TYR A 44 13.68 0.34 -18.50
C TYR A 44 12.89 0.80 -17.27
N PHE A 45 13.60 1.27 -16.25
CA PHE A 45 13.01 1.77 -15.01
C PHE A 45 13.32 3.24 -14.82
N LEU A 46 12.27 4.07 -14.79
CA LEU A 46 12.33 5.52 -14.62
C LEU A 46 11.87 5.95 -13.22
N THR A 47 12.61 6.86 -12.64
CA THR A 47 12.20 7.68 -11.49
C THR A 47 12.70 9.11 -11.68
N GLY A 48 12.37 10.04 -10.80
CA GLY A 48 12.82 11.42 -10.94
C GLY A 48 12.15 12.39 -9.98
N THR A 49 12.35 13.68 -10.26
CA THR A 49 11.82 14.79 -9.45
C THR A 49 10.98 15.76 -10.28
N ASP A 50 9.85 16.18 -9.70
CA ASP A 50 9.00 17.27 -10.17
C ASP A 50 9.44 18.56 -9.47
N GLU A 51 9.98 19.50 -10.28
CA GLU A 51 10.73 20.62 -9.77
C GLU A 51 10.10 21.99 -10.05
N HIS A 52 9.02 22.03 -10.83
CA HIS A 52 8.32 23.26 -11.18
C HIS A 52 7.10 23.51 -10.27
N GLY A 53 6.50 24.70 -10.40
CA GLY A 53 5.27 25.08 -9.74
C GLY A 53 5.41 26.03 -8.56
N GLN A 54 4.26 26.58 -8.14
CA GLN A 54 4.16 27.61 -7.11
C GLN A 54 4.75 27.17 -5.77
N LYS A 55 4.51 25.95 -5.34
CA LYS A 55 5.00 25.45 -4.04
C LYS A 55 6.52 25.38 -3.95
N VAL A 56 7.18 25.05 -5.05
CA VAL A 56 8.64 25.01 -5.11
C VAL A 56 9.18 26.44 -5.05
N GLU A 57 8.59 27.38 -5.78
CA GLU A 57 8.94 28.79 -5.76
C GLU A 57 8.78 29.39 -4.34
N GLU A 58 7.61 29.14 -3.70
CA GLU A 58 7.34 29.60 -2.33
C GLU A 58 8.33 28.98 -1.33
N LYS A 59 8.61 27.67 -1.45
CA LYS A 59 9.56 26.99 -0.54
C LYS A 59 10.99 27.47 -0.73
N ALA A 60 11.44 27.69 -1.94
CA ALA A 60 12.73 28.27 -2.23
C ALA A 60 12.88 29.67 -1.60
N LYS A 61 11.85 30.51 -1.77
CA LYS A 61 11.80 31.85 -1.17
C LYS A 61 11.84 31.80 0.36
N GLU A 62 11.08 30.89 0.98
CA GLU A 62 11.10 30.65 2.44
C GLU A 62 12.53 30.30 2.91
N MET A 63 13.27 29.55 2.11
CA MET A 63 14.64 29.10 2.41
C MET A 63 15.72 30.11 1.97
N GLY A 64 15.33 31.29 1.45
CA GLY A 64 16.26 32.33 0.98
C GLY A 64 17.07 31.91 -0.25
N LYS A 65 16.48 31.08 -1.13
CA LYS A 65 17.11 30.52 -2.33
C LYS A 65 16.31 30.83 -3.58
N THR A 66 16.96 30.76 -4.74
CA THR A 66 16.26 30.67 -6.01
C THR A 66 15.61 29.28 -6.15
N PRO A 67 14.54 29.12 -6.92
CA PRO A 67 13.93 27.82 -7.17
C PRO A 67 14.92 26.79 -7.74
N GLN A 68 15.81 27.19 -8.63
CA GLN A 68 16.84 26.30 -9.19
C GLN A 68 17.83 25.81 -8.11
N GLU A 69 18.35 26.71 -7.27
CA GLU A 69 19.23 26.34 -6.17
C GLU A 69 18.53 25.39 -5.19
N TRP A 70 17.25 25.61 -4.92
CA TRP A 70 16.46 24.73 -4.06
C TRP A 70 16.32 23.32 -4.65
N THR A 71 15.94 23.21 -5.91
CA THR A 71 15.79 21.92 -6.61
C THR A 71 17.11 21.17 -6.72
N ASP A 72 18.23 21.89 -6.94
CA ASP A 72 19.58 21.31 -7.01
C ASP A 72 20.07 20.77 -5.65
N ILE A 73 19.50 21.25 -4.54
CA ILE A 73 19.73 20.70 -3.20
C ILE A 73 18.84 19.48 -2.95
N MET A 74 17.58 19.51 -3.40
CA MET A 74 16.60 18.51 -3.03
C MET A 74 16.65 17.26 -3.91
N ALA A 75 16.86 17.39 -5.21
CA ALA A 75 16.88 16.23 -6.12
C ALA A 75 17.93 15.18 -5.73
N PRO A 76 19.18 15.54 -5.34
CA PRO A 76 20.16 14.57 -4.87
C PRO A 76 19.72 13.76 -3.65
N ARG A 77 18.90 14.31 -2.75
CA ARG A 77 18.41 13.59 -1.55
C ARG A 77 17.53 12.39 -1.92
N PHE A 78 16.76 12.51 -2.99
CA PHE A 78 16.00 11.39 -3.54
C PHE A 78 16.95 10.34 -4.14
N ALA A 79 17.91 10.77 -4.96
CA ALA A 79 18.88 9.85 -5.56
C ALA A 79 19.75 9.14 -4.51
N GLU A 80 20.14 9.81 -3.43
CA GLU A 80 20.85 9.23 -2.29
C GLU A 80 20.01 8.16 -1.57
N LEU A 81 18.71 8.45 -1.35
CA LEU A 81 17.80 7.45 -0.78
C LEU A 81 17.65 6.23 -1.71
N TRP A 82 17.53 6.44 -3.02
CA TRP A 82 17.46 5.31 -3.97
C TRP A 82 18.73 4.45 -3.93
N LYS A 83 19.88 5.07 -3.83
CA LYS A 83 21.15 4.36 -3.63
C LYS A 83 21.17 3.59 -2.30
N ALA A 84 20.73 4.22 -1.21
CA ALA A 84 20.63 3.58 0.10
C ALA A 84 19.66 2.39 0.10
N LEU A 85 18.59 2.43 -0.70
CA LEU A 85 17.62 1.35 -0.89
C LEU A 85 18.04 0.29 -1.93
N ASN A 86 19.21 0.43 -2.58
CA ASN A 86 19.66 -0.44 -3.67
C ASN A 86 18.67 -0.49 -4.86
N ILE A 87 18.16 0.67 -5.26
CA ILE A 87 17.28 0.82 -6.42
C ILE A 87 18.13 0.82 -7.70
N GLU A 88 17.75 0.04 -8.71
CA GLU A 88 18.43 -0.07 -10.01
C GLU A 88 17.61 0.60 -11.12
N ASN A 89 17.37 1.92 -10.97
CA ASN A 89 16.74 2.71 -12.01
C ASN A 89 17.72 2.99 -13.18
N ASN A 90 17.16 3.06 -14.39
CA ASN A 90 17.94 3.38 -15.61
C ASN A 90 18.10 4.88 -15.79
N ASP A 91 17.12 5.68 -15.37
CA ASP A 91 17.12 7.13 -15.48
C ASP A 91 16.55 7.78 -14.24
N PHE A 92 17.06 8.96 -13.92
CA PHE A 92 16.55 9.86 -12.89
C PHE A 92 16.28 11.21 -13.54
N ILE A 93 15.06 11.40 -14.04
CA ILE A 93 14.67 12.61 -14.77
C ILE A 93 14.36 13.77 -13.82
N ARG A 94 14.75 14.97 -14.21
CA ARG A 94 14.38 16.23 -13.55
C ARG A 94 13.57 17.08 -14.52
N THR A 95 12.46 17.66 -14.09
CA THR A 95 11.65 18.49 -14.99
C THR A 95 12.36 19.78 -15.42
N THR A 96 13.40 20.19 -14.71
CA THR A 96 14.27 21.33 -15.07
C THR A 96 15.27 21.03 -16.18
N GLU A 97 15.42 19.76 -16.62
CA GLU A 97 16.31 19.41 -17.72
C GLU A 97 15.82 19.92 -19.09
N ASP A 98 16.75 20.35 -19.93
CA ASP A 98 16.42 20.88 -21.27
C ASP A 98 15.72 19.86 -22.16
N ARG A 99 16.07 18.55 -22.04
CA ARG A 99 15.39 17.47 -22.79
C ARG A 99 13.90 17.41 -22.41
N HIS A 100 13.57 17.64 -21.14
CA HIS A 100 12.20 17.61 -20.68
C HIS A 100 11.43 18.86 -21.15
N LYS A 101 11.99 20.05 -20.97
CA LYS A 101 11.37 21.31 -21.42
C LYS A 101 11.03 21.26 -22.93
N LYS A 102 11.92 20.72 -23.76
CA LYS A 102 11.70 20.55 -25.20
C LYS A 102 10.57 19.56 -25.50
N ALA A 103 10.52 18.42 -24.79
CA ALA A 103 9.46 17.43 -24.96
C ALA A 103 8.09 18.00 -24.59
N VAL A 104 8.01 18.75 -23.47
CA VAL A 104 6.78 19.41 -23.02
C VAL A 104 6.30 20.44 -24.04
N ALA A 105 7.20 21.30 -24.53
CA ALA A 105 6.87 22.30 -25.56
C ALA A 105 6.35 21.64 -26.85
N LYS A 106 6.97 20.53 -27.27
CA LYS A 106 6.54 19.76 -28.44
C LYS A 106 5.15 19.14 -28.28
N ILE A 107 4.86 18.52 -27.12
CA ILE A 107 3.52 17.95 -26.83
C ILE A 107 2.49 19.07 -26.77
N PHE A 108 2.78 20.17 -26.06
CA PHE A 108 1.89 21.32 -25.97
C PHE A 108 1.56 21.85 -27.37
N LYS A 109 2.59 22.11 -28.21
CA LYS A 109 2.42 22.57 -29.56
C LYS A 109 1.56 21.62 -30.41
N LYS A 110 1.83 20.32 -30.34
CA LYS A 110 1.07 19.29 -31.08
C LYS A 110 -0.41 19.31 -30.74
N VAL A 111 -0.77 19.45 -29.45
CA VAL A 111 -2.15 19.51 -28.97
C VAL A 111 -2.79 20.87 -29.29
N TYR A 112 -2.02 21.97 -29.22
CA TYR A 112 -2.48 23.32 -29.59
C TYR A 112 -2.79 23.43 -31.09
N ASP A 113 -1.89 22.98 -31.97
CA ASP A 113 -2.07 23.01 -33.42
C ASP A 113 -3.29 22.19 -33.86
N LYS A 114 -3.65 21.15 -33.11
CA LYS A 114 -4.86 20.34 -33.34
C LYS A 114 -6.15 21.07 -32.93
N GLY A 115 -6.06 22.22 -32.24
CA GLY A 115 -7.18 23.00 -31.75
C GLY A 115 -7.80 22.47 -30.44
N ASP A 116 -7.08 21.59 -29.74
CA ASP A 116 -7.55 21.04 -28.46
C ASP A 116 -7.08 21.85 -27.24
N ILE A 117 -6.34 22.94 -27.46
CA ILE A 117 -6.02 23.96 -26.47
C ILE A 117 -6.60 25.30 -26.91
N TYR A 118 -7.26 26.02 -26.02
CA TYR A 118 -7.87 27.34 -26.27
C TYR A 118 -7.66 28.28 -25.10
N LYS A 119 -7.62 29.59 -25.37
CA LYS A 119 -7.52 30.64 -24.35
C LYS A 119 -8.90 30.99 -23.80
N GLY A 120 -9.01 31.09 -22.48
CA GLY A 120 -10.25 31.45 -21.80
C GLY A 120 -9.97 32.12 -20.45
N SER A 121 -11.03 32.63 -19.81
CA SER A 121 -10.96 33.14 -18.44
C SER A 121 -11.75 32.23 -17.52
N TYR A 122 -11.19 31.95 -16.35
CA TYR A 122 -11.83 31.18 -15.30
C TYR A 122 -11.86 31.98 -14.01
N GLU A 123 -13.00 31.97 -13.35
CA GLU A 123 -13.14 32.45 -11.99
C GLU A 123 -13.70 31.32 -11.14
N GLY A 124 -12.97 30.89 -10.12
CA GLY A 124 -13.37 29.77 -9.32
C GLY A 124 -12.54 29.55 -8.08
N LYS A 125 -12.95 28.57 -7.28
CA LYS A 125 -12.27 28.17 -6.06
C LYS A 125 -11.02 27.34 -6.40
N TYR A 126 -9.86 27.79 -5.94
CA TYR A 126 -8.55 27.18 -6.20
C TYR A 126 -7.92 26.63 -4.93
N CYS A 127 -7.45 25.40 -4.96
CA CYS A 127 -6.67 24.79 -3.90
C CYS A 127 -5.17 24.99 -4.17
N VAL A 128 -4.51 25.84 -3.42
CA VAL A 128 -3.06 26.06 -3.53
C VAL A 128 -2.29 24.76 -3.14
N SER A 129 -2.84 23.97 -2.22
CA SER A 129 -2.19 22.73 -1.75
C SER A 129 -2.19 21.61 -2.80
N ASP A 130 -3.23 21.50 -3.60
CA ASP A 130 -3.36 20.48 -4.64
C ASP A 130 -3.16 21.06 -6.04
N GLU A 131 -2.89 22.39 -6.10
CA GLU A 131 -2.66 23.14 -7.33
C GLU A 131 -3.75 22.94 -8.38
N THR A 132 -5.02 22.89 -7.93
CA THR A 132 -6.16 22.59 -8.79
C THR A 132 -7.36 23.48 -8.48
N PHE A 133 -8.15 23.76 -9.51
CA PHE A 133 -9.48 24.38 -9.34
C PHE A 133 -10.48 23.31 -8.85
N VAL A 134 -11.34 23.72 -7.93
CA VAL A 134 -12.35 22.87 -7.32
C VAL A 134 -13.73 23.38 -7.73
N PRO A 135 -14.54 22.60 -8.47
CA PRO A 135 -15.92 22.95 -8.76
C PRO A 135 -16.74 23.13 -7.49
N ASP A 136 -17.72 24.05 -7.52
CA ASP A 136 -18.52 24.39 -6.34
C ASP A 136 -19.28 23.19 -5.75
N ASN A 137 -19.71 22.25 -6.58
CA ASN A 137 -20.37 21.02 -6.16
C ASN A 137 -19.46 20.01 -5.44
N GLN A 138 -18.13 20.21 -5.49
CA GLN A 138 -17.14 19.35 -4.82
C GLN A 138 -16.58 19.94 -3.53
N VAL A 139 -16.92 21.19 -3.21
CA VAL A 139 -16.41 21.88 -2.02
C VAL A 139 -16.91 21.19 -0.74
N ILE A 140 -15.99 20.89 0.19
CA ILE A 140 -16.34 20.31 1.50
C ILE A 140 -16.60 21.43 2.50
N GLY A 141 -17.75 21.35 3.21
CA GLY A 141 -18.14 22.39 4.17
C GLY A 141 -18.39 23.72 3.48
N GLU A 142 -17.95 24.83 4.07
CA GLU A 142 -18.15 26.17 3.51
C GLU A 142 -17.14 26.50 2.41
N ASN A 143 -15.87 26.08 2.57
CA ASN A 143 -14.80 26.44 1.64
C ASN A 143 -13.59 25.46 1.67
N GLY A 144 -13.81 24.16 1.92
CA GLY A 144 -12.76 23.16 2.02
C GLY A 144 -12.50 22.39 0.71
N CYS A 145 -11.25 22.13 0.41
CA CYS A 145 -10.83 21.28 -0.71
C CYS A 145 -11.24 19.82 -0.48
N PRO A 146 -11.87 19.13 -1.45
CA PRO A 146 -12.30 17.73 -1.33
C PRO A 146 -11.13 16.75 -1.20
N HIS A 147 -9.92 17.14 -1.61
CA HIS A 147 -8.75 16.27 -1.62
C HIS A 147 -7.90 16.39 -0.35
N CYS A 148 -7.57 17.63 0.06
CA CYS A 148 -6.68 17.87 1.20
C CYS A 148 -7.35 18.54 2.42
N GLY A 149 -8.61 18.95 2.30
CA GLY A 149 -9.36 19.63 3.37
C GLY A 149 -8.97 21.08 3.65
N LYS A 150 -7.96 21.62 2.94
CA LYS A 150 -7.49 22.99 3.16
C LYS A 150 -8.45 24.00 2.53
N GLU A 151 -8.39 25.25 3.01
CA GLU A 151 -9.21 26.36 2.54
C GLU A 151 -8.91 26.70 1.08
N LEU A 152 -9.96 26.92 0.31
CA LEU A 152 -9.92 27.32 -1.10
C LEU A 152 -9.87 28.83 -1.22
N ARG A 153 -9.19 29.33 -2.25
CA ARG A 153 -9.15 30.75 -2.59
C ARG A 153 -9.91 30.99 -3.89
N ILE A 154 -10.67 32.11 -3.97
CA ILE A 154 -11.27 32.52 -5.24
C ILE A 154 -10.16 33.14 -6.07
N VAL A 155 -9.92 32.58 -7.24
CA VAL A 155 -8.93 33.04 -8.21
C VAL A 155 -9.66 33.33 -9.51
N LYS A 156 -9.40 34.52 -10.08
CA LYS A 156 -9.82 34.88 -11.43
C LYS A 156 -8.57 35.01 -12.28
N GLU A 157 -8.44 34.12 -13.25
CA GLU A 157 -7.24 34.01 -14.06
C GLU A 157 -7.61 33.79 -15.53
N GLU A 158 -6.90 34.48 -16.42
CA GLU A 158 -6.84 34.11 -17.83
C GLU A 158 -5.92 32.89 -17.97
N SER A 159 -6.34 31.86 -18.67
CA SER A 159 -5.62 30.63 -18.79
C SER A 159 -5.84 29.97 -20.14
N TYR A 160 -4.93 29.09 -20.54
CA TYR A 160 -5.14 28.15 -21.60
C TYR A 160 -5.80 26.88 -21.06
N PHE A 161 -6.81 26.38 -21.79
CA PHE A 161 -7.60 25.20 -21.40
C PHE A 161 -7.36 24.08 -22.39
N PHE A 162 -7.12 22.89 -21.88
CA PHE A 162 -7.11 21.66 -22.65
C PHE A 162 -8.51 21.06 -22.72
N ARG A 163 -9.02 20.78 -23.94
CA ARG A 163 -10.34 20.16 -24.18
C ARG A 163 -10.37 18.69 -23.74
N MET A 164 -10.12 18.45 -22.47
CA MET A 164 -10.07 17.11 -21.89
C MET A 164 -11.41 16.38 -22.00
N SER A 165 -12.52 17.11 -21.86
CA SER A 165 -13.89 16.59 -22.00
C SER A 165 -14.16 15.94 -23.37
N LYS A 166 -13.49 16.37 -24.44
CA LYS A 166 -13.55 15.79 -25.80
C LYS A 166 -13.16 14.31 -25.82
N TYR A 167 -12.29 13.88 -24.92
CA TYR A 167 -11.70 12.54 -24.89
C TYR A 167 -12.45 11.57 -23.98
N ARG A 168 -13.57 11.99 -23.37
CA ARG A 168 -14.40 11.19 -22.44
C ARG A 168 -14.73 9.82 -22.99
N GLU A 169 -15.38 9.75 -24.13
CA GLU A 169 -15.87 8.51 -24.73
C GLU A 169 -14.72 7.59 -25.14
N ALA A 170 -13.66 8.16 -25.72
CA ALA A 170 -12.48 7.40 -26.12
C ALA A 170 -11.78 6.75 -24.91
N LEU A 171 -11.66 7.49 -23.78
CA LEU A 171 -11.05 6.98 -22.55
C LEU A 171 -11.93 5.92 -21.89
N LEU A 172 -13.24 6.13 -21.79
CA LEU A 172 -14.17 5.14 -21.23
C LEU A 172 -14.13 3.83 -22.03
N LYS A 173 -14.16 3.93 -23.35
CA LYS A 173 -14.04 2.78 -24.24
C LYS A 173 -12.74 2.03 -24.02
N HIS A 174 -11.61 2.75 -23.94
CA HIS A 174 -10.31 2.14 -23.67
C HIS A 174 -10.28 1.38 -22.33
N ILE A 175 -10.85 1.98 -21.26
CA ILE A 175 -10.91 1.33 -19.93
C ILE A 175 -11.81 0.08 -19.97
N GLU A 176 -12.89 0.10 -20.73
CA GLU A 176 -13.79 -1.05 -20.89
C GLU A 176 -13.13 -2.20 -21.64
N GLU A 177 -12.46 -1.90 -22.75
CA GLU A 177 -11.75 -2.88 -23.58
C GLU A 177 -10.50 -3.44 -22.89
N ASN A 178 -9.92 -2.70 -21.92
CA ASN A 178 -8.69 -3.06 -21.21
C ASN A 178 -8.93 -3.14 -19.69
N PRO A 179 -9.54 -4.22 -19.16
CA PRO A 179 -9.94 -4.32 -17.75
C PRO A 179 -8.78 -4.23 -16.75
N ASN A 180 -7.54 -4.45 -17.18
CA ASN A 180 -6.33 -4.33 -16.38
C ASN A 180 -5.60 -2.98 -16.54
N PHE A 181 -6.17 -2.04 -17.28
CA PHE A 181 -5.57 -0.71 -17.50
C PHE A 181 -5.39 0.07 -16.19
N ILE A 182 -6.36 -0.02 -15.25
CA ILE A 182 -6.29 0.61 -13.93
C ILE A 182 -6.41 -0.47 -12.85
N LEU A 183 -5.41 -0.56 -11.99
CA LEU A 183 -5.37 -1.52 -10.89
C LEU A 183 -5.20 -0.81 -9.52
N PRO A 184 -5.80 -1.33 -8.44
CA PRO A 184 -6.77 -2.44 -8.40
C PRO A 184 -8.16 -2.04 -8.91
N GLU A 185 -9.04 -3.02 -9.11
CA GLU A 185 -10.39 -2.83 -9.68
C GLU A 185 -11.23 -1.76 -8.96
N GLY A 186 -11.14 -1.67 -7.63
CA GLY A 186 -11.84 -0.62 -6.88
C GLY A 186 -11.45 0.80 -7.31
N ARG A 187 -10.18 1.01 -7.68
CA ARG A 187 -9.68 2.30 -8.20
C ARG A 187 -10.14 2.57 -9.63
N ARG A 188 -10.20 1.52 -10.45
CA ARG A 188 -10.80 1.61 -11.79
C ARG A 188 -12.24 2.09 -11.72
N ASN A 189 -13.05 1.52 -10.83
CA ASN A 189 -14.46 1.89 -10.68
C ASN A 189 -14.64 3.34 -10.21
N GLU A 190 -13.79 3.81 -9.28
CA GLU A 190 -13.74 5.21 -8.85
C GLU A 190 -13.45 6.16 -10.04
N VAL A 191 -12.44 5.84 -10.86
CA VAL A 191 -12.06 6.63 -12.03
C VAL A 191 -13.17 6.65 -13.07
N VAL A 192 -13.78 5.50 -13.36
CA VAL A 192 -14.90 5.41 -14.33
C VAL A 192 -16.10 6.26 -13.90
N SER A 193 -16.47 6.21 -12.60
CA SER A 193 -17.54 7.06 -12.09
C SER A 193 -17.22 8.53 -12.27
N PHE A 194 -16.01 8.95 -11.91
CA PHE A 194 -15.58 10.34 -12.08
C PHE A 194 -15.61 10.80 -13.55
N ILE A 195 -15.14 9.98 -14.50
CA ILE A 195 -15.13 10.34 -15.92
C ILE A 195 -16.57 10.53 -16.43
N LYS A 196 -17.51 9.68 -16.00
CA LYS A 196 -18.91 9.76 -16.41
C LYS A 196 -19.60 11.05 -15.94
N ASP A 197 -19.30 11.43 -14.69
CA ASP A 197 -20.06 12.48 -14.00
C ASP A 197 -19.38 13.87 -14.10
N GLU A 198 -18.05 13.94 -14.10
CA GLU A 198 -17.32 15.16 -13.74
C GLU A 198 -16.13 15.51 -14.66
N LEU A 199 -16.02 14.95 -15.87
CA LEU A 199 -14.90 15.28 -16.76
C LEU A 199 -15.10 16.63 -17.45
N TYR A 200 -14.34 17.64 -17.05
CA TYR A 200 -14.31 19.00 -17.59
C TYR A 200 -12.99 19.31 -18.29
N ASP A 201 -12.97 20.41 -19.05
CA ASP A 201 -11.76 20.94 -19.64
C ASP A 201 -10.80 21.42 -18.55
N LEU A 202 -9.51 21.16 -18.73
CA LEU A 202 -8.48 21.43 -17.74
C LEU A 202 -7.73 22.72 -18.03
N SER A 203 -7.63 23.63 -17.06
CA SER A 203 -6.75 24.80 -17.12
C SER A 203 -5.29 24.36 -17.03
N ILE A 204 -4.51 24.59 -18.10
CA ILE A 204 -3.15 24.09 -18.29
C ILE A 204 -2.08 25.17 -18.39
N SER A 205 -2.37 26.38 -17.97
CA SER A 205 -1.37 27.44 -17.82
C SER A 205 -1.60 28.27 -16.56
N ARG A 206 -0.55 28.98 -16.12
CA ARG A 206 -0.59 29.91 -14.98
C ARG A 206 0.20 31.17 -15.32
N ASN A 207 -0.29 32.33 -14.85
CA ASN A 207 0.40 33.61 -14.99
C ASN A 207 0.71 34.26 -13.63
N THR A 208 0.30 33.64 -12.53
CA THR A 208 0.44 34.13 -11.14
C THR A 208 1.81 33.90 -10.55
N PHE A 209 2.60 33.00 -11.15
CA PHE A 209 3.99 32.72 -10.78
C PHE A 209 4.82 32.45 -12.06
N LYS A 210 6.16 32.45 -11.94
CA LYS A 210 7.06 32.34 -13.11
C LYS A 210 7.94 31.09 -13.12
N TRP A 211 7.95 30.31 -12.03
CA TRP A 211 8.75 29.08 -11.96
C TRP A 211 8.04 27.91 -12.63
N GLY A 212 8.34 27.71 -13.91
CA GLY A 212 7.76 26.67 -14.78
C GLY A 212 8.28 26.81 -16.19
N ILE A 213 7.76 26.01 -17.12
CA ILE A 213 8.10 26.08 -18.55
C ILE A 213 7.25 27.18 -19.20
N PRO A 214 7.85 28.27 -19.76
CA PRO A 214 7.10 29.33 -20.42
C PRO A 214 6.37 28.81 -21.67
N LEU A 215 5.16 29.32 -21.94
CA LEU A 215 4.48 29.07 -23.20
C LEU A 215 5.16 29.86 -24.34
N GLU A 216 5.58 29.17 -25.40
CA GLU A 216 6.18 29.84 -26.57
C GLU A 216 5.20 30.84 -27.24
N ILE A 217 3.90 30.52 -27.22
CA ILE A 217 2.83 31.35 -27.81
C ILE A 217 2.41 32.54 -26.94
N ASP A 218 2.70 32.51 -25.64
CA ASP A 218 2.36 33.54 -24.65
C ASP A 218 3.30 33.46 -23.44
N PRO A 219 4.49 34.08 -23.50
CA PRO A 219 5.53 33.98 -22.48
C PRO A 219 5.15 34.51 -21.07
N GLU A 220 4.04 35.23 -20.93
CA GLU A 220 3.52 35.64 -19.63
C GLU A 220 2.93 34.44 -18.84
N HIS A 221 2.60 33.35 -19.52
CA HIS A 221 2.12 32.12 -18.93
C HIS A 221 3.22 31.05 -18.81
N VAL A 222 3.16 30.26 -17.75
CA VAL A 222 3.90 29.01 -17.62
C VAL A 222 2.96 27.83 -17.75
N ILE A 223 3.46 26.70 -18.25
CA ILE A 223 2.70 25.45 -18.37
C ILE A 223 2.35 24.94 -16.98
N TYR A 224 1.14 24.45 -16.82
CA TYR A 224 0.63 23.84 -15.59
C TYR A 224 1.44 22.61 -15.20
N VAL A 225 1.80 22.54 -13.91
CA VAL A 225 2.71 21.52 -13.37
C VAL A 225 2.35 20.08 -13.74
N TRP A 226 1.08 19.72 -13.79
CA TRP A 226 0.68 18.35 -14.16
C TRP A 226 0.81 18.07 -15.66
N PHE A 227 0.58 19.06 -16.53
CA PHE A 227 0.83 18.91 -17.98
C PHE A 227 2.34 18.78 -18.26
N ASP A 228 3.13 19.54 -17.54
CA ASP A 228 4.58 19.46 -17.51
C ASP A 228 5.04 18.10 -16.98
N ALA A 229 4.75 17.79 -15.72
CA ALA A 229 5.23 16.61 -15.02
C ALA A 229 4.89 15.29 -15.75
N LEU A 230 3.64 15.10 -16.21
CA LEU A 230 3.23 13.85 -16.86
C LEU A 230 3.99 13.55 -18.17
N THR A 231 4.50 14.58 -18.84
CA THR A 231 5.29 14.42 -20.07
C THR A 231 6.66 13.75 -19.82
N ASN A 232 7.14 13.67 -18.57
CA ASN A 232 8.40 13.02 -18.23
C ASN A 232 8.48 11.59 -18.75
N TYR A 233 7.39 10.86 -18.75
CA TYR A 233 7.31 9.46 -19.17
C TYR A 233 7.70 9.24 -20.64
N LEU A 234 7.36 10.19 -21.51
CA LEU A 234 7.81 10.18 -22.92
C LEU A 234 9.23 10.68 -23.05
N THR A 235 9.56 11.74 -22.30
CA THR A 235 10.89 12.36 -22.35
C THR A 235 11.99 11.35 -22.07
N ALA A 236 11.85 10.57 -21.01
CA ALA A 236 12.86 9.64 -20.52
C ALA A 236 13.20 8.53 -21.53
N VAL A 237 12.24 8.15 -22.35
CA VAL A 237 12.43 7.13 -23.40
C VAL A 237 12.75 7.73 -24.77
N GLY A 238 13.10 9.03 -24.83
CA GLY A 238 13.67 9.64 -26.01
C GLY A 238 12.69 10.25 -27.01
N TYR A 239 11.47 10.61 -26.57
CA TYR A 239 10.43 11.22 -27.42
C TYR A 239 10.93 12.35 -28.31
N GLU A 240 11.86 13.16 -27.81
CA GLU A 240 12.39 14.31 -28.56
C GLU A 240 13.62 13.95 -29.38
N ASN A 241 14.50 13.08 -28.88
CA ASN A 241 15.88 12.99 -29.40
C ASN A 241 16.37 11.56 -29.65
N ASN A 242 15.59 10.52 -29.37
CA ASN A 242 15.99 9.12 -29.57
C ASN A 242 14.82 8.24 -30.04
N PRO A 243 14.46 8.27 -31.33
CA PRO A 243 13.35 7.52 -31.89
C PRO A 243 13.43 6.00 -31.68
N GLU A 244 14.65 5.43 -31.70
CA GLU A 244 14.84 3.98 -31.47
C GLU A 244 14.48 3.56 -30.05
N MET A 245 14.92 4.34 -29.08
CA MET A 245 14.59 4.11 -27.67
C MET A 245 13.11 4.34 -27.40
N TYR A 246 12.53 5.37 -28.02
CA TYR A 246 11.11 5.66 -27.94
C TYR A 246 10.27 4.51 -28.52
N ASP A 247 10.62 4.04 -29.71
CA ASP A 247 9.93 2.91 -30.34
C ASP A 247 10.03 1.65 -29.46
N LYS A 248 11.21 1.38 -28.92
CA LYS A 248 11.47 0.21 -28.09
C LYS A 248 10.70 0.22 -26.76
N PHE A 249 10.76 1.33 -26.01
CA PHE A 249 10.26 1.38 -24.63
C PHE A 249 8.91 2.10 -24.45
N TRP A 250 8.42 2.82 -25.50
CA TRP A 250 7.07 3.35 -25.48
C TRP A 250 6.12 2.55 -26.38
N ASN A 251 6.45 2.41 -27.68
CA ASN A 251 5.56 1.78 -28.63
C ASN A 251 5.51 0.25 -28.49
N ASN A 252 6.64 -0.39 -28.20
CA ASN A 252 6.82 -1.84 -28.21
C ASN A 252 7.17 -2.42 -26.83
N ALA A 253 6.81 -1.77 -25.73
CA ALA A 253 6.96 -2.26 -24.36
C ALA A 253 5.62 -2.40 -23.66
N GLU A 254 5.58 -3.29 -22.66
CA GLU A 254 4.55 -3.24 -21.61
C GLU A 254 4.90 -2.08 -20.68
N THR A 255 4.14 -0.97 -20.75
CA THR A 255 4.37 0.24 -19.94
C THR A 255 3.50 0.24 -18.70
N VAL A 256 4.10 0.40 -17.53
CA VAL A 256 3.42 0.40 -16.22
C VAL A 256 3.79 1.66 -15.44
N HIS A 257 2.79 2.46 -15.12
CA HIS A 257 2.91 3.57 -14.17
C HIS A 257 2.44 3.15 -12.79
N MET A 258 3.34 3.19 -11.80
CA MET A 258 3.04 2.84 -10.42
C MET A 258 3.05 4.06 -9.53
N LEU A 259 1.99 4.27 -8.71
CA LEU A 259 1.79 5.54 -8.00
C LEU A 259 0.90 5.39 -6.75
N GLY A 260 0.93 6.41 -5.90
CA GLY A 260 0.00 6.55 -4.78
C GLY A 260 -1.41 6.92 -5.25
N LYS A 261 -2.43 6.45 -4.56
CA LYS A 261 -3.84 6.70 -4.89
C LYS A 261 -4.25 8.18 -4.97
N ASP A 262 -3.49 9.06 -4.32
CA ASP A 262 -3.71 10.50 -4.26
C ASP A 262 -3.54 11.21 -5.61
N ILE A 263 -2.68 10.68 -6.48
CA ILE A 263 -2.41 11.24 -7.81
C ILE A 263 -3.01 10.40 -8.94
N LEU A 264 -3.86 9.42 -8.60
CA LEU A 264 -4.44 8.50 -9.58
C LEU A 264 -5.21 9.21 -10.69
N ARG A 265 -6.00 10.24 -10.38
CA ARG A 265 -6.81 10.94 -11.38
C ARG A 265 -5.96 11.61 -12.47
N PHE A 266 -4.82 12.17 -12.10
CA PHE A 266 -3.90 12.76 -13.09
C PHE A 266 -3.33 11.70 -14.04
N HIS A 267 -2.97 10.54 -13.52
CA HIS A 267 -2.38 9.46 -14.33
C HIS A 267 -3.41 8.63 -15.10
N ALA A 268 -4.62 8.47 -14.55
CA ALA A 268 -5.65 7.64 -15.16
C ALA A 268 -6.64 8.42 -16.03
N ILE A 269 -6.64 9.76 -15.97
CA ILE A 269 -7.54 10.62 -16.74
C ILE A 269 -6.75 11.66 -17.54
N THR A 270 -6.04 12.57 -16.86
CA THR A 270 -5.34 13.67 -17.53
C THR A 270 -4.28 13.15 -18.51
N TRP A 271 -3.43 12.24 -18.04
CA TRP A 271 -2.36 11.68 -18.87
C TRP A 271 -2.86 10.92 -20.10
N PRO A 272 -3.81 9.96 -19.99
CA PRO A 272 -4.39 9.32 -21.16
C PRO A 272 -5.07 10.30 -22.13
N CYS A 273 -5.77 11.32 -21.63
CA CYS A 273 -6.36 12.34 -22.49
C CYS A 273 -5.29 13.16 -23.24
N MET A 274 -4.19 13.51 -22.59
CA MET A 274 -3.05 14.19 -23.24
C MET A 274 -2.44 13.31 -24.34
N LEU A 275 -2.23 12.02 -24.08
CA LEU A 275 -1.73 11.07 -25.06
C LEU A 275 -2.66 10.91 -26.26
N LEU A 276 -3.97 10.74 -26.01
CA LEU A 276 -4.98 10.68 -27.06
C LEU A 276 -5.00 11.97 -27.93
N ALA A 277 -4.87 13.13 -27.27
CA ALA A 277 -4.80 14.41 -27.96
C ALA A 277 -3.54 14.53 -28.81
N ALA A 278 -2.42 14.08 -28.28
CA ALA A 278 -1.14 14.06 -28.99
C ALA A 278 -1.03 12.92 -30.03
N GLY A 279 -1.96 11.96 -30.06
CA GLY A 279 -1.92 10.79 -30.94
C GLY A 279 -0.81 9.81 -30.58
N GLU A 280 -0.52 9.72 -29.29
CA GLU A 280 0.48 8.79 -28.73
C GLU A 280 -0.22 7.54 -28.13
N LYS A 281 0.52 6.42 -28.02
CA LYS A 281 0.06 5.19 -27.41
C LYS A 281 -0.25 5.43 -25.92
N LEU A 282 -1.30 4.76 -25.38
CA LEU A 282 -1.57 4.72 -23.95
C LEU A 282 -0.69 3.67 -23.23
N PRO A 283 -0.35 3.87 -21.95
CA PRO A 283 0.31 2.83 -21.16
C PRO A 283 -0.58 1.59 -21.00
N GLU A 284 -0.01 0.44 -20.76
CA GLU A 284 -0.78 -0.79 -20.54
C GLU A 284 -1.40 -0.86 -19.15
N LYS A 285 -0.73 -0.28 -18.14
CA LYS A 285 -1.24 -0.35 -16.76
C LYS A 285 -0.92 0.92 -15.97
N ILE A 286 -1.89 1.32 -15.16
CA ILE A 286 -1.76 2.33 -14.12
C ILE A 286 -2.11 1.66 -12.79
N VAL A 287 -1.12 1.54 -11.91
CA VAL A 287 -1.24 0.76 -10.68
C VAL A 287 -1.17 1.68 -9.47
N ALA A 288 -2.29 1.80 -8.76
CA ALA A 288 -2.40 2.68 -7.60
C ALA A 288 -2.28 1.89 -6.29
N HIS A 289 -1.34 2.28 -5.44
CA HIS A 289 -1.24 1.75 -4.09
C HIS A 289 -1.84 2.70 -3.04
N GLY A 290 -2.11 2.16 -1.84
CA GLY A 290 -2.59 2.92 -0.68
C GLY A 290 -1.49 3.71 0.02
N TRP A 291 -1.87 4.38 1.10
CA TRP A 291 -0.96 5.14 1.95
C TRP A 291 -0.40 4.29 3.09
N TRP A 292 0.77 4.69 3.58
CA TRP A 292 1.25 4.27 4.87
C TRP A 292 0.83 5.29 5.94
N THR A 293 0.23 4.80 7.01
CA THR A 293 -0.10 5.55 8.23
C THR A 293 0.84 5.14 9.36
N VAL A 294 0.85 5.86 10.45
CA VAL A 294 1.54 5.49 11.69
C VAL A 294 0.54 5.62 12.81
N ASP A 295 0.31 4.54 13.56
CA ASP A 295 -0.70 4.47 14.63
C ASP A 295 -2.10 4.92 14.14
N GLY A 296 -2.47 4.51 12.93
CA GLY A 296 -3.75 4.85 12.29
C GLY A 296 -3.87 6.30 11.80
N ALA A 297 -2.86 7.14 11.99
CA ALA A 297 -2.84 8.54 11.55
C ALA A 297 -2.02 8.73 10.27
N LYS A 298 -2.49 9.61 9.37
CA LYS A 298 -1.72 9.99 8.19
C LYS A 298 -0.38 10.61 8.62
N MET A 299 0.71 10.19 7.97
CA MET A 299 2.03 10.78 8.20
C MET A 299 2.02 12.27 7.88
N SER A 300 2.50 13.08 8.81
CA SER A 300 2.61 14.53 8.65
C SER A 300 3.81 15.05 9.41
N LYS A 301 4.57 15.95 8.77
CA LYS A 301 5.70 16.66 9.42
C LYS A 301 5.25 17.47 10.62
N SER A 302 4.04 18.05 10.57
CA SER A 302 3.49 18.84 11.69
C SER A 302 3.11 17.98 12.89
N VAL A 303 2.84 16.70 12.70
CA VAL A 303 2.54 15.72 13.77
C VAL A 303 3.83 15.04 14.26
N GLY A 304 4.91 15.10 13.49
CA GLY A 304 6.19 14.47 13.84
C GLY A 304 6.21 12.93 13.71
N ASN A 305 5.24 12.35 13.01
CA ASN A 305 5.10 10.91 12.83
C ASN A 305 5.59 10.40 11.46
N VAL A 306 6.46 11.14 10.79
CA VAL A 306 7.01 10.72 9.49
C VAL A 306 8.11 9.68 9.70
N VAL A 307 7.95 8.50 9.13
CA VAL A 307 8.99 7.46 9.10
C VAL A 307 10.05 7.81 8.07
N ASN A 308 11.29 7.98 8.53
CA ASN A 308 12.44 8.24 7.68
C ASN A 308 13.06 6.89 7.22
N PRO A 309 13.08 6.58 5.91
CA PRO A 309 13.63 5.31 5.44
C PRO A 309 15.09 5.08 5.79
N LEU A 310 15.93 6.11 5.85
CA LEU A 310 17.35 5.99 6.20
C LEU A 310 17.55 5.51 7.64
N ASP A 311 16.71 5.98 8.58
CA ASP A 311 16.76 5.56 9.97
C ASP A 311 16.35 4.08 10.11
N GLU A 312 15.34 3.66 9.34
CA GLU A 312 14.88 2.27 9.33
C GLU A 312 15.92 1.31 8.70
N ILE A 313 16.57 1.74 7.63
CA ILE A 313 17.68 1.01 7.01
C ILE A 313 18.86 0.85 8.01
N ALA A 314 19.17 1.92 8.75
CA ALA A 314 20.24 1.88 9.74
C ALA A 314 19.94 0.93 10.92
N LYS A 315 18.66 0.83 11.34
CA LYS A 315 18.23 -0.03 12.44
C LYS A 315 18.11 -1.50 12.03
N TYR A 316 17.47 -1.78 10.90
CA TYR A 316 17.01 -3.13 10.54
C TYR A 316 17.71 -3.72 9.32
N GLY A 317 18.44 -2.89 8.59
CA GLY A 317 19.03 -3.26 7.31
C GLY A 317 18.09 -2.99 6.14
N ARG A 318 18.68 -2.86 4.96
CA ARG A 318 18.01 -2.51 3.71
C ARG A 318 16.99 -3.55 3.27
N ASP A 319 17.39 -4.80 3.18
CA ASP A 319 16.55 -5.88 2.68
C ASP A 319 15.35 -6.20 3.59
N PRO A 320 15.50 -6.27 4.94
CA PRO A 320 14.34 -6.40 5.83
C PRO A 320 13.33 -5.27 5.70
N PHE A 321 13.79 -4.02 5.49
CA PHE A 321 12.90 -2.88 5.26
C PHE A 321 12.14 -3.00 3.93
N ARG A 322 12.82 -3.35 2.83
CA ARG A 322 12.21 -3.63 1.52
C ARG A 322 11.17 -4.75 1.61
N TYR A 323 11.52 -5.85 2.26
CA TYR A 323 10.63 -6.99 2.49
C TYR A 323 9.37 -6.59 3.27
N PHE A 324 9.56 -5.89 4.39
CA PHE A 324 8.46 -5.46 5.25
C PHE A 324 7.42 -4.63 4.48
N LEU A 325 7.87 -3.62 3.75
CA LEU A 325 6.96 -2.73 3.03
C LEU A 325 6.09 -3.46 2.01
N LEU A 326 6.61 -4.49 1.34
CA LEU A 326 5.86 -5.24 0.33
C LEU A 326 5.15 -6.49 0.88
N ARG A 327 5.47 -6.89 2.12
CA ARG A 327 4.88 -8.08 2.76
C ARG A 327 3.71 -7.75 3.68
N GLU A 328 3.80 -6.64 4.43
CA GLU A 328 2.87 -6.34 5.52
C GLU A 328 1.47 -6.02 5.02
N VAL A 329 1.35 -5.36 3.89
CA VAL A 329 0.08 -4.87 3.33
C VAL A 329 -0.12 -5.37 1.91
N HIS A 330 -1.35 -5.77 1.58
CA HIS A 330 -1.70 -6.06 0.19
C HIS A 330 -1.61 -4.78 -0.65
N PHE A 331 -0.81 -4.83 -1.72
CA PHE A 331 -0.59 -3.70 -2.60
C PHE A 331 -1.92 -3.18 -3.16
N GLY A 332 -2.18 -1.88 -2.99
CA GLY A 332 -3.48 -1.25 -3.28
C GLY A 332 -4.25 -0.81 -2.03
N ASN A 333 -4.02 -1.42 -0.88
CA ASN A 333 -4.62 -1.06 0.40
C ASN A 333 -3.75 -0.09 1.19
N ASP A 334 -4.38 0.65 2.12
CA ASP A 334 -3.64 1.43 3.10
C ASP A 334 -2.97 0.51 4.12
N GLY A 335 -1.75 0.84 4.52
CA GLY A 335 -0.97 0.13 5.53
C GLY A 335 -0.70 0.99 6.76
N ASP A 336 -0.50 0.34 7.91
CA ASP A 336 -0.09 1.00 9.13
C ASP A 336 1.33 0.57 9.50
N TYR A 337 2.26 1.53 9.55
CA TYR A 337 3.63 1.26 9.93
C TYR A 337 3.71 1.10 11.45
N SER A 338 4.31 0.01 11.88
CA SER A 338 4.53 -0.28 13.28
C SER A 338 5.91 -0.93 13.44
N GLU A 339 6.74 -0.37 14.32
CA GLU A 339 8.04 -0.94 14.66
C GLU A 339 7.92 -2.40 15.16
N ARG A 340 6.87 -2.67 15.94
CA ARG A 340 6.56 -4.02 16.40
C ARG A 340 6.26 -4.98 15.26
N ALA A 341 5.50 -4.53 14.25
CA ALA A 341 5.20 -5.34 13.06
C ALA A 341 6.48 -5.63 12.26
N MET A 342 7.34 -4.62 12.10
CA MET A 342 8.67 -4.77 11.46
C MET A 342 9.51 -5.86 12.15
N ILE A 343 9.69 -5.76 13.46
CA ILE A 343 10.49 -6.73 14.25
C ILE A 343 9.88 -8.13 14.18
N ASN A 344 8.53 -8.23 14.25
CA ASN A 344 7.86 -9.51 14.10
C ASN A 344 8.13 -10.17 12.75
N ARG A 345 8.09 -9.40 11.64
CA ARG A 345 8.39 -9.90 10.30
C ARG A 345 9.84 -10.36 10.18
N ILE A 346 10.78 -9.55 10.68
CA ILE A 346 12.20 -9.92 10.67
C ILE A 346 12.41 -11.23 11.43
N ASN A 347 11.87 -11.34 12.63
CA ASN A 347 12.10 -12.51 13.47
C ASN A 347 11.37 -13.77 12.97
N ALA A 348 10.10 -13.64 12.58
CA ALA A 348 9.29 -14.79 12.16
C ALA A 348 9.65 -15.25 10.75
N ASP A 349 9.55 -14.32 9.78
CA ASP A 349 9.65 -14.68 8.36
C ASP A 349 11.13 -14.82 7.94
N LEU A 350 11.98 -13.84 8.30
CA LEU A 350 13.36 -13.81 7.81
C LEU A 350 14.30 -14.67 8.66
N ALA A 351 14.35 -14.47 9.97
CA ALA A 351 15.28 -15.20 10.83
C ALA A 351 14.83 -16.65 11.07
N ASN A 352 13.56 -16.87 11.47
CA ASN A 352 13.09 -18.21 11.87
C ASN A 352 12.70 -19.09 10.68
N ASP A 353 12.20 -18.54 9.57
CA ASP A 353 11.86 -19.36 8.40
C ASP A 353 13.02 -19.44 7.41
N LEU A 354 13.33 -18.37 6.68
CA LEU A 354 14.33 -18.40 5.60
C LEU A 354 15.75 -18.59 6.14
N GLY A 355 16.14 -17.84 7.15
CA GLY A 355 17.47 -17.92 7.76
C GLY A 355 17.73 -19.28 8.43
N ASN A 356 16.70 -19.82 9.11
CA ASN A 356 16.79 -21.14 9.74
C ASN A 356 16.90 -22.26 8.70
N LEU A 357 16.11 -22.20 7.61
CA LEU A 357 16.20 -23.18 6.51
C LEU A 357 17.63 -23.24 5.94
N LEU A 358 18.20 -22.06 5.63
CA LEU A 358 19.57 -21.96 5.10
C LEU A 358 20.61 -22.55 6.08
N ASN A 359 20.59 -22.09 7.33
CA ASN A 359 21.59 -22.51 8.33
C ASN A 359 21.49 -23.99 8.65
N ARG A 360 20.28 -24.55 8.80
CA ARG A 360 20.09 -26.00 9.05
C ARG A 360 20.57 -26.82 7.86
N THR A 361 20.22 -26.43 6.65
CA THR A 361 20.62 -27.17 5.43
C THR A 361 22.14 -27.20 5.27
N LEU A 362 22.80 -26.04 5.28
CA LEU A 362 24.27 -25.98 5.11
C LEU A 362 24.99 -26.60 6.25
N GLY A 363 24.57 -26.42 7.52
CA GLY A 363 25.13 -27.02 8.67
C GLY A 363 25.10 -28.58 8.65
N MET A 364 23.94 -29.13 8.25
CA MET A 364 23.80 -30.59 8.09
C MET A 364 24.59 -31.09 6.89
N TYR A 365 24.59 -30.36 5.77
CA TYR A 365 25.39 -30.76 4.60
C TYR A 365 26.88 -30.77 4.91
N LYS A 366 27.38 -29.77 5.60
CA LYS A 366 28.79 -29.73 6.08
C LYS A 366 29.11 -30.89 7.01
N LYS A 367 28.19 -31.18 7.94
CA LYS A 367 28.37 -32.24 8.92
C LYS A 367 28.39 -33.64 8.32
N TYR A 368 27.54 -33.93 7.34
CA TYR A 368 27.34 -35.31 6.84
C TYR A 368 28.09 -35.60 5.54
N PHE A 369 28.42 -34.57 4.76
CA PHE A 369 29.01 -34.69 3.42
C PHE A 369 30.16 -33.70 3.17
N ASP A 370 30.75 -33.12 4.21
CA ASP A 370 31.81 -32.11 4.12
C ASP A 370 31.49 -30.89 3.20
N GLY A 371 30.24 -30.60 2.97
CA GLY A 371 29.76 -29.55 2.11
C GLY A 371 29.91 -29.85 0.60
N ILE A 372 30.06 -31.11 0.21
CA ILE A 372 30.18 -31.54 -1.18
C ILE A 372 28.90 -32.28 -1.57
N VAL A 373 28.24 -31.79 -2.63
CA VAL A 373 27.00 -32.41 -3.15
C VAL A 373 27.27 -33.84 -3.58
N THR A 374 26.59 -34.79 -2.93
CA THR A 374 26.79 -36.21 -3.07
C THR A 374 25.59 -36.85 -3.76
N GLU A 375 25.81 -37.83 -4.61
CA GLU A 375 24.74 -38.59 -5.24
C GLU A 375 23.82 -39.22 -4.20
N GLY A 376 22.49 -39.07 -4.42
CA GLY A 376 21.50 -39.58 -3.48
C GLY A 376 20.35 -40.27 -4.20
N HIS A 377 19.86 -41.36 -3.59
CA HIS A 377 18.77 -42.18 -4.09
C HIS A 377 17.69 -42.40 -3.04
N GLY A 378 16.54 -42.93 -3.50
CA GLY A 378 15.38 -43.15 -2.64
C GLY A 378 14.33 -42.06 -2.83
N HIS A 379 13.09 -42.44 -2.60
CA HIS A 379 11.91 -41.60 -2.83
C HIS A 379 10.86 -41.87 -1.75
N GLU A 380 10.19 -40.83 -1.31
CA GLU A 380 9.06 -40.89 -0.36
C GLU A 380 7.99 -39.89 -0.76
N VAL A 381 6.76 -40.08 -0.26
CA VAL A 381 5.60 -39.23 -0.58
C VAL A 381 5.86 -37.73 -0.35
N TYR A 382 6.67 -37.37 0.64
CA TYR A 382 7.04 -35.97 0.92
C TYR A 382 7.84 -35.31 -0.22
N ASP A 383 8.55 -36.11 -1.03
CA ASP A 383 9.34 -35.61 -2.17
C ASP A 383 8.41 -35.16 -3.31
N ASP A 384 7.30 -35.89 -3.52
CA ASP A 384 6.25 -35.50 -4.48
C ASP A 384 5.54 -34.22 -4.04
N GLU A 385 5.23 -34.13 -2.74
CA GLU A 385 4.55 -32.95 -2.18
C GLU A 385 5.36 -31.67 -2.36
N ILE A 386 6.67 -31.70 -2.04
CA ILE A 386 7.53 -30.51 -2.19
C ILE A 386 7.73 -30.16 -3.67
N THR A 387 7.82 -31.17 -4.54
CA THR A 387 7.95 -30.98 -5.99
C THR A 387 6.67 -30.36 -6.57
N ALA A 388 5.51 -30.89 -6.24
CA ALA A 388 4.23 -30.34 -6.67
C ALA A 388 4.04 -28.88 -6.17
N LEU A 389 4.35 -28.63 -4.89
CA LEU A 389 4.26 -27.31 -4.32
C LEU A 389 5.23 -26.31 -4.96
N TRP A 390 6.39 -26.76 -5.41
CA TRP A 390 7.33 -25.91 -6.14
C TRP A 390 6.71 -25.37 -7.43
N TYR A 391 6.13 -26.23 -8.27
CA TYR A 391 5.49 -25.78 -9.50
C TYR A 391 4.27 -24.88 -9.25
N GLU A 392 3.47 -25.20 -8.22
CA GLU A 392 2.38 -24.32 -7.77
C GLU A 392 2.93 -22.94 -7.37
N THR A 393 3.99 -22.91 -6.57
CA THR A 393 4.64 -21.65 -6.10
C THR A 393 5.12 -20.82 -7.27
N LEU A 394 5.82 -21.43 -8.24
CA LEU A 394 6.33 -20.71 -9.41
C LEU A 394 5.19 -20.10 -10.24
N ALA A 395 4.11 -20.84 -10.45
CA ALA A 395 2.93 -20.36 -11.18
C ALA A 395 2.20 -19.23 -10.42
N GLU A 396 2.05 -19.35 -9.09
CA GLU A 396 1.43 -18.31 -8.27
C GLU A 396 2.27 -17.04 -8.22
N VAL A 397 3.60 -17.17 -8.08
CA VAL A 397 4.52 -16.02 -8.10
C VAL A 397 4.42 -15.28 -9.43
N ASP A 398 4.50 -15.98 -10.56
CA ASP A 398 4.36 -15.35 -11.89
C ASP A 398 3.01 -14.63 -12.03
N LYS A 399 1.92 -15.28 -11.67
CA LYS A 399 0.57 -14.72 -11.69
C LYS A 399 0.46 -13.44 -10.86
N TYR A 400 0.97 -13.46 -9.62
CA TYR A 400 0.85 -12.31 -8.72
C TYR A 400 1.79 -11.17 -9.10
N MET A 401 3.02 -11.46 -9.54
CA MET A 401 3.95 -10.45 -10.03
C MET A 401 3.42 -9.73 -11.27
N ASN A 402 2.83 -10.44 -12.23
CA ASN A 402 2.21 -9.82 -13.42
C ASN A 402 0.97 -8.97 -13.09
N LYS A 403 0.36 -9.17 -11.92
CA LYS A 403 -0.74 -8.35 -11.38
C LYS A 403 -0.30 -7.28 -10.39
N MET A 404 1.01 -7.10 -10.17
CA MET A 404 1.56 -6.17 -9.17
C MET A 404 1.06 -6.46 -7.73
N GLN A 405 0.79 -7.74 -7.43
CA GLN A 405 0.32 -8.21 -6.13
C GLN A 405 1.48 -8.79 -5.30
N PHE A 406 2.41 -7.94 -4.93
CA PHE A 406 3.71 -8.30 -4.34
C PHE A 406 3.59 -9.14 -3.06
N SER A 407 2.69 -8.78 -2.15
CA SER A 407 2.50 -9.50 -0.89
C SER A 407 1.98 -10.92 -1.10
N TYR A 408 1.10 -11.15 -2.08
CA TYR A 408 0.61 -12.49 -2.42
C TYR A 408 1.72 -13.34 -3.06
N ALA A 409 2.59 -12.75 -3.87
CA ALA A 409 3.75 -13.45 -4.39
C ALA A 409 4.70 -13.89 -3.26
N LEU A 410 4.96 -13.01 -2.28
CA LEU A 410 5.72 -13.36 -1.08
C LEU A 410 5.02 -14.44 -0.23
N GLU A 411 3.70 -14.40 -0.10
CA GLU A 411 2.94 -15.46 0.59
C GLU A 411 3.13 -16.83 -0.06
N ALA A 412 3.12 -16.89 -1.38
CA ALA A 412 3.37 -18.13 -2.11
C ALA A 412 4.81 -18.64 -1.87
N MET A 413 5.80 -17.74 -1.92
CA MET A 413 7.21 -18.09 -1.62
C MET A 413 7.37 -18.61 -0.19
N TRP A 414 6.76 -17.93 0.81
CA TRP A 414 6.86 -18.33 2.22
C TRP A 414 6.11 -19.61 2.53
N LYS A 415 5.03 -19.92 1.81
CA LYS A 415 4.37 -21.24 1.86
C LYS A 415 5.34 -22.36 1.50
N PHE A 416 6.15 -22.17 0.46
CA PHE A 416 7.18 -23.13 0.06
C PHE A 416 8.34 -23.20 1.08
N ILE A 417 8.87 -22.06 1.55
CA ILE A 417 9.92 -21.99 2.56
C ILE A 417 9.50 -22.74 3.85
N SER A 418 8.32 -22.47 4.37
CA SER A 418 7.79 -23.13 5.57
C SER A 418 7.57 -24.62 5.33
N ARG A 419 7.15 -25.05 4.13
CA ARG A 419 7.03 -26.47 3.77
C ARG A 419 8.40 -27.16 3.76
N MET A 420 9.46 -26.47 3.30
CA MET A 420 10.81 -27.01 3.30
C MET A 420 11.38 -27.15 4.72
N ASN A 421 11.09 -26.23 5.64
CA ASN A 421 11.41 -26.42 7.06
C ASN A 421 10.70 -27.65 7.64
N LYS A 422 9.42 -27.83 7.32
CA LYS A 422 8.65 -29.02 7.74
C LYS A 422 9.19 -30.33 7.13
N TYR A 423 9.66 -30.28 5.88
CA TYR A 423 10.30 -31.39 5.20
C TYR A 423 11.54 -31.90 5.93
N ILE A 424 12.35 -30.99 6.50
CA ILE A 424 13.48 -31.38 7.36
C ILE A 424 13.00 -32.15 8.61
N ASP A 425 11.91 -31.72 9.22
CA ASP A 425 11.40 -32.34 10.45
C ASP A 425 10.75 -33.70 10.17
N GLU A 426 10.10 -33.87 9.00
CA GLU A 426 9.48 -35.15 8.57
C GLU A 426 10.50 -36.18 8.12
N THR A 427 11.52 -35.76 7.36
CA THR A 427 12.56 -36.67 6.84
C THR A 427 13.64 -36.97 7.86
N MET A 428 13.74 -36.19 8.96
CA MET A 428 14.69 -36.38 10.08
C MET A 428 16.11 -36.71 9.61
N PRO A 429 16.83 -35.81 8.90
CA PRO A 429 18.20 -36.10 8.40
C PRO A 429 19.15 -36.58 9.46
N TRP A 430 19.01 -36.12 10.71
CA TRP A 430 19.82 -36.55 11.86
C TRP A 430 19.56 -38.01 12.27
N ALA A 431 18.40 -38.57 11.95
CA ALA A 431 18.09 -39.98 12.17
C ALA A 431 18.63 -40.85 11.03
N LEU A 432 18.44 -40.39 9.77
CA LEU A 432 18.99 -41.04 8.58
C LEU A 432 20.55 -41.19 8.70
N ALA A 433 21.22 -40.15 9.17
CA ALA A 433 22.66 -40.12 9.31
C ALA A 433 23.22 -41.15 10.33
N LYS A 434 22.41 -41.78 11.16
CA LYS A 434 22.83 -42.84 12.13
C LYS A 434 22.89 -44.24 11.52
N ASP A 435 22.33 -44.40 10.30
CA ASP A 435 22.19 -45.68 9.61
C ASP A 435 22.94 -45.61 8.27
N ALA A 436 24.01 -46.40 8.18
CA ALA A 436 24.85 -46.43 6.99
C ALA A 436 24.08 -46.79 5.70
N ASP A 437 23.06 -47.65 5.81
CA ASP A 437 22.22 -48.07 4.67
C ASP A 437 21.27 -46.94 4.17
N LYS A 438 21.08 -45.90 5.00
CA LYS A 438 20.23 -44.75 4.66
C LYS A 438 20.99 -43.53 4.18
N MET A 439 22.31 -43.59 4.06
CA MET A 439 23.12 -42.44 3.61
C MET A 439 22.75 -41.96 2.20
N GLN A 440 22.33 -42.84 1.29
CA GLN A 440 21.86 -42.49 -0.05
C GLN A 440 20.56 -41.69 0.03
N ARG A 441 19.63 -42.10 0.91
CA ARG A 441 18.38 -41.36 1.14
C ARG A 441 18.69 -40.00 1.79
N LEU A 442 19.59 -39.94 2.76
CA LEU A 442 20.04 -38.71 3.38
C LEU A 442 20.59 -37.73 2.32
N ALA A 443 21.45 -38.18 1.42
CA ALA A 443 22.01 -37.37 0.35
C ALA A 443 20.89 -36.82 -0.55
N LYS A 444 19.88 -37.65 -0.92
CA LYS A 444 18.71 -37.20 -1.73
C LYS A 444 17.90 -36.11 -1.03
N VAL A 445 17.60 -36.29 0.25
CA VAL A 445 16.90 -35.29 1.08
C VAL A 445 17.69 -33.97 1.12
N MET A 446 19.00 -34.05 1.35
CA MET A 446 19.85 -32.86 1.41
C MET A 446 19.97 -32.15 0.06
N ASN A 447 19.97 -32.89 -1.06
CA ASN A 447 19.95 -32.31 -2.41
C ASN A 447 18.66 -31.51 -2.64
N TYR A 448 17.48 -32.06 -2.29
CA TYR A 448 16.21 -31.31 -2.38
C TYR A 448 16.23 -29.99 -1.59
N LEU A 449 16.85 -29.99 -0.41
CA LEU A 449 16.96 -28.78 0.40
C LEU A 449 17.88 -27.71 -0.23
N VAL A 450 18.99 -28.12 -0.84
CA VAL A 450 19.90 -27.22 -1.58
C VAL A 450 19.23 -26.68 -2.83
N GLU A 451 18.56 -27.55 -3.60
CA GLU A 451 17.78 -27.17 -4.79
C GLU A 451 16.68 -26.16 -4.44
N ALA A 452 15.96 -26.40 -3.33
CA ALA A 452 14.94 -25.46 -2.85
C ALA A 452 15.53 -24.10 -2.50
N LEU A 453 16.65 -24.04 -1.78
CA LEU A 453 17.33 -22.79 -1.42
C LEU A 453 17.85 -22.03 -2.66
N TYR A 454 18.37 -22.74 -3.67
CA TYR A 454 18.76 -22.17 -4.94
C TYR A 454 17.58 -21.48 -5.62
N LYS A 455 16.44 -22.18 -5.74
CA LYS A 455 15.19 -21.67 -6.33
C LYS A 455 14.63 -20.48 -5.55
N ILE A 456 14.62 -20.58 -4.22
CA ILE A 456 14.18 -19.51 -3.31
C ILE A 456 15.04 -18.26 -3.49
N ALA A 457 16.39 -18.41 -3.58
CA ALA A 457 17.30 -17.27 -3.73
C ALA A 457 16.93 -16.43 -4.97
N VAL A 458 16.65 -17.07 -6.11
CA VAL A 458 16.24 -16.38 -7.33
C VAL A 458 14.90 -15.69 -7.18
N LEU A 459 13.90 -16.32 -6.54
CA LEU A 459 12.58 -15.73 -6.34
C LEU A 459 12.58 -14.56 -5.36
N VAL A 460 13.40 -14.59 -4.31
CA VAL A 460 13.49 -13.49 -3.33
C VAL A 460 14.45 -12.38 -3.77
N TYR A 461 15.31 -12.62 -4.77
CA TYR A 461 16.27 -11.63 -5.28
C TYR A 461 15.63 -10.27 -5.64
N PRO A 462 14.49 -10.18 -6.31
CA PRO A 462 13.84 -8.90 -6.58
C PRO A 462 13.52 -8.09 -5.32
N TYR A 463 13.13 -8.76 -4.25
CA TYR A 463 12.71 -8.13 -3.00
C TYR A 463 13.90 -7.79 -2.09
N MET A 464 14.83 -8.74 -1.96
CA MET A 464 15.95 -8.70 -1.02
C MET A 464 17.29 -9.06 -1.73
N PRO A 465 17.79 -8.17 -2.60
CA PRO A 465 18.90 -8.49 -3.48
C PRO A 465 20.20 -8.86 -2.76
N GLU A 466 20.53 -8.20 -1.63
CA GLU A 466 21.74 -8.49 -0.87
C GLU A 466 21.65 -9.83 -0.10
N SER A 467 20.46 -10.11 0.45
CA SER A 467 20.22 -11.35 1.18
C SER A 467 20.21 -12.55 0.23
N ALA A 468 19.59 -12.38 -0.94
CA ALA A 468 19.60 -13.39 -2.00
C ALA A 468 21.02 -13.67 -2.50
N GLU A 469 21.86 -12.65 -2.68
CA GLU A 469 23.26 -12.81 -3.05
C GLU A 469 24.05 -13.54 -1.97
N LYS A 470 23.80 -13.25 -0.67
CA LYS A 470 24.42 -13.99 0.44
C LYS A 470 24.00 -15.46 0.46
N ILE A 471 22.72 -15.77 0.21
CA ILE A 471 22.26 -17.16 0.08
C ILE A 471 22.97 -17.83 -1.09
N TRP A 472 23.00 -17.17 -2.24
CA TRP A 472 23.62 -17.66 -3.46
C TRP A 472 25.10 -18.00 -3.29
N ASN A 473 25.85 -17.10 -2.64
CA ASN A 473 27.27 -17.31 -2.34
C ASN A 473 27.49 -18.46 -1.35
N GLN A 474 26.62 -18.61 -0.35
CA GLN A 474 26.68 -19.73 0.61
C GLN A 474 26.30 -21.07 -0.04
N LEU A 475 25.55 -21.06 -1.13
CA LEU A 475 25.29 -22.23 -1.94
C LEU A 475 26.45 -22.53 -2.93
N GLY A 476 27.54 -21.74 -2.94
CA GLY A 476 28.70 -21.95 -3.81
C GLY A 476 28.57 -21.35 -5.21
N TYR A 477 27.57 -20.50 -5.45
CA TYR A 477 27.36 -19.83 -6.73
C TYR A 477 27.78 -18.36 -6.67
N SER A 478 27.94 -17.72 -7.83
CA SER A 478 28.26 -16.30 -7.98
C SER A 478 27.32 -15.64 -9.00
N ASN A 479 27.21 -14.29 -8.92
CA ASN A 479 26.48 -13.50 -9.91
C ASN A 479 24.97 -13.85 -10.03
N ILE A 480 24.24 -13.84 -8.94
CA ILE A 480 22.78 -14.10 -8.91
C ILE A 480 22.02 -13.20 -9.91
N LYS A 481 22.54 -12.02 -10.26
CA LYS A 481 21.96 -11.11 -11.25
C LYS A 481 21.74 -11.74 -12.64
N ASN A 482 22.53 -12.76 -12.97
CA ASN A 482 22.42 -13.48 -14.24
C ASN A 482 21.42 -14.63 -14.20
N ALA A 483 20.95 -15.02 -13.03
CA ALA A 483 19.99 -16.11 -12.88
C ALA A 483 18.65 -15.78 -13.53
N LYS A 484 18.04 -16.75 -14.19
CA LYS A 484 16.73 -16.61 -14.84
C LYS A 484 15.70 -17.51 -14.18
N ILE A 485 14.43 -17.10 -14.23
CA ILE A 485 13.29 -17.91 -13.75
C ILE A 485 13.18 -19.22 -14.53
N GLU A 486 13.55 -19.21 -15.81
CA GLU A 486 13.55 -20.42 -16.64
C GLU A 486 14.53 -21.48 -16.11
N ASP A 487 15.72 -21.04 -15.63
CA ASP A 487 16.78 -21.92 -15.14
C ASP A 487 16.39 -22.64 -13.86
N ILE A 488 15.52 -22.04 -13.04
CA ILE A 488 15.14 -22.61 -11.73
C ILE A 488 13.94 -23.58 -11.81
N LYS A 489 13.26 -23.63 -12.91
CA LYS A 489 12.02 -24.43 -13.05
C LYS A 489 12.30 -25.91 -12.71
N ASP A 490 13.27 -26.50 -13.38
CA ASP A 490 13.65 -27.90 -13.26
C ASP A 490 15.10 -28.04 -12.73
N PHE A 491 15.56 -27.03 -11.96
CA PHE A 491 16.94 -27.03 -11.45
C PHE A 491 17.22 -28.26 -10.57
N SER A 492 18.34 -28.91 -10.83
CA SER A 492 18.92 -29.96 -10.02
C SER A 492 20.38 -29.62 -9.74
N VAL A 493 20.80 -29.80 -8.48
CA VAL A 493 22.17 -29.50 -8.06
C VAL A 493 23.16 -30.51 -8.64
N GLU A 494 24.30 -30.02 -9.14
CA GLU A 494 25.34 -30.85 -9.74
C GLU A 494 26.10 -31.67 -8.68
N ILE A 495 26.28 -32.96 -8.94
CA ILE A 495 27.07 -33.84 -8.06
C ILE A 495 28.54 -33.41 -8.07
N GLY A 496 29.14 -33.32 -6.89
CA GLY A 496 30.50 -32.79 -6.69
C GLY A 496 30.57 -31.28 -6.47
N HIS A 497 29.42 -30.55 -6.63
CA HIS A 497 29.37 -29.12 -6.33
C HIS A 497 29.72 -28.86 -4.86
N LYS A 498 30.54 -27.83 -4.62
CA LYS A 498 30.99 -27.46 -3.27
C LYS A 498 30.18 -26.30 -2.72
N LEU A 499 29.48 -26.53 -1.62
CA LEU A 499 28.76 -25.51 -0.88
C LEU A 499 29.74 -24.63 -0.07
N GLY A 500 29.35 -23.36 0.13
CA GLY A 500 30.09 -22.43 0.99
C GLY A 500 29.81 -22.64 2.48
N GLU A 501 30.37 -21.75 3.30
CA GLU A 501 30.21 -21.78 4.74
C GLU A 501 28.88 -21.14 5.16
N ALA A 502 28.20 -21.77 6.13
CA ALA A 502 26.95 -21.24 6.69
C ALA A 502 27.26 -20.04 7.59
N THR A 503 26.69 -18.89 7.23
CA THR A 503 26.72 -17.67 8.06
C THR A 503 25.30 -17.13 8.21
N PRO A 504 24.90 -16.71 9.43
CA PRO A 504 23.57 -16.11 9.62
C PRO A 504 23.41 -14.86 8.77
N ILE A 505 22.32 -14.82 7.99
CA ILE A 505 21.99 -13.68 7.12
C ILE A 505 20.98 -12.70 7.74
N PHE A 506 20.17 -13.18 8.68
CA PHE A 506 19.18 -12.36 9.39
C PHE A 506 19.35 -12.54 10.90
N PRO A 507 20.00 -11.57 11.58
CA PRO A 507 20.05 -11.59 13.04
C PRO A 507 18.65 -11.33 13.62
N ARG A 508 18.35 -11.93 14.75
CA ARG A 508 17.14 -11.61 15.50
C ARG A 508 17.23 -10.19 16.07
N VAL A 509 16.13 -9.49 16.03
CA VAL A 509 15.99 -8.15 16.59
C VAL A 509 15.21 -8.26 17.90
N GLU A 510 15.75 -7.69 18.96
CA GLU A 510 15.05 -7.62 20.24
C GLU A 510 13.89 -6.62 20.15
N MET A 511 12.74 -7.01 20.74
CA MET A 511 11.63 -6.06 20.89
C MET A 511 12.08 -4.92 21.79
N PRO A 512 11.76 -3.66 21.43
CA PRO A 512 11.96 -2.55 22.35
C PRO A 512 11.30 -2.90 23.69
N LYS A 513 12.03 -2.77 24.77
CA LYS A 513 11.41 -2.85 26.09
C LYS A 513 10.34 -1.75 26.09
N VAL A 514 9.09 -2.16 26.17
CA VAL A 514 8.01 -1.23 26.50
C VAL A 514 8.45 -0.67 27.84
N GLU A 515 8.89 0.60 27.87
CA GLU A 515 8.88 1.32 29.12
C GLU A 515 7.43 1.22 29.59
N GLU A 516 7.17 0.36 30.55
CA GLU A 516 5.96 0.47 31.31
C GLU A 516 5.99 1.91 31.81
N LYS A 517 5.24 2.79 31.14
CA LYS A 517 4.91 4.06 31.75
C LYS A 517 4.29 3.62 33.04
N GLU A 518 5.01 3.78 34.15
CA GLU A 518 4.43 3.68 35.47
C GLU A 518 3.18 4.55 35.37
N PHE A 519 2.04 3.90 35.21
CA PHE A 519 0.79 4.58 35.45
C PHE A 519 0.91 5.02 36.89
N LYS A 520 1.20 6.31 37.08
CA LYS A 520 1.15 6.90 38.40
C LYS A 520 -0.23 6.52 38.95
N ASP A 521 -0.25 5.89 40.10
CA ASP A 521 -1.44 5.50 40.86
C ASP A 521 -2.28 6.72 41.29
N ASP A 522 -2.10 7.86 40.65
CA ASP A 522 -2.78 9.13 40.94
C ASP A 522 -4.16 9.26 40.27
N LEU A 523 -4.64 8.22 39.54
CA LEU A 523 -6.01 8.17 39.06
C LEU A 523 -6.92 7.90 40.26
N VAL A 524 -7.34 8.99 40.92
CA VAL A 524 -8.45 8.96 41.85
C VAL A 524 -9.71 8.63 41.06
N VAL A 525 -10.04 7.35 40.98
CA VAL A 525 -11.32 6.89 40.43
C VAL A 525 -12.37 7.15 41.46
N GLU A 526 -13.21 8.17 41.28
CA GLU A 526 -14.38 8.39 42.14
C GLU A 526 -15.34 7.20 41.98
N ASN A 527 -15.65 6.54 43.09
CA ASN A 527 -16.57 5.40 43.17
C ASN A 527 -16.20 4.22 42.24
N PRO A 528 -15.01 3.59 42.40
CA PRO A 528 -14.63 2.46 41.58
C PRO A 528 -15.60 1.29 41.77
N ILE A 529 -16.03 0.69 40.65
CA ILE A 529 -16.81 -0.55 40.65
C ILE A 529 -15.87 -1.73 40.35
N ASN A 530 -16.10 -2.85 40.98
CA ASN A 530 -15.38 -4.09 40.71
C ASN A 530 -16.01 -4.86 39.51
N ILE A 531 -15.31 -5.89 39.03
CA ILE A 531 -15.77 -6.69 37.87
C ILE A 531 -17.16 -7.31 38.13
N ALA A 532 -17.44 -7.78 39.31
CA ALA A 532 -18.75 -8.39 39.66
C ALA A 532 -19.89 -7.35 39.56
N GLN A 533 -19.62 -6.12 39.98
CA GLN A 533 -20.59 -5.02 39.84
C GLN A 533 -20.78 -4.63 38.37
N PHE A 534 -19.72 -4.69 37.54
CA PHE A 534 -19.82 -4.44 36.11
C PHE A 534 -20.56 -5.59 35.39
N ASP A 535 -20.32 -6.85 35.76
CA ASP A 535 -20.99 -8.02 35.18
C ASP A 535 -22.49 -8.05 35.52
N ALA A 536 -22.88 -7.39 36.61
CA ALA A 536 -24.28 -7.21 36.97
C ALA A 536 -25.02 -6.21 36.06
N ILE A 537 -24.33 -5.40 35.29
CA ILE A 537 -24.93 -4.42 34.38
C ILE A 537 -25.43 -5.12 33.10
N ASN A 538 -26.74 -5.06 32.85
CA ASN A 538 -27.34 -5.65 31.65
C ASN A 538 -27.30 -4.69 30.47
N ILE A 539 -26.22 -4.75 29.70
CA ILE A 539 -26.04 -3.95 28.46
C ILE A 539 -26.48 -4.78 27.27
N LYS A 540 -27.47 -4.29 26.51
CA LYS A 540 -27.96 -4.94 25.28
C LYS A 540 -28.02 -4.00 24.10
N VAL A 541 -27.97 -4.59 22.90
CA VAL A 541 -28.34 -3.93 21.65
C VAL A 541 -29.86 -3.93 21.55
N VAL A 542 -30.42 -2.75 21.37
CA VAL A 542 -31.87 -2.57 21.19
C VAL A 542 -32.13 -1.86 19.88
N GLU A 543 -33.25 -2.14 19.23
CA GLU A 543 -33.70 -1.43 18.02
C GLU A 543 -34.74 -0.37 18.37
N ILE A 544 -34.53 0.87 17.95
CA ILE A 544 -35.52 1.94 18.14
C ILE A 544 -36.68 1.70 17.18
N LYS A 545 -37.84 1.37 17.69
CA LYS A 545 -39.07 1.18 16.93
C LYS A 545 -39.83 2.50 16.72
N GLU A 546 -39.83 3.34 17.74
CA GLU A 546 -40.53 4.61 17.73
C GLU A 546 -39.76 5.65 18.55
N ALA A 547 -39.82 6.91 18.13
CA ALA A 547 -39.23 8.06 18.81
C ALA A 547 -40.25 9.21 18.88
N TYR A 548 -40.34 9.89 20.03
CA TYR A 548 -41.29 10.97 20.26
C TYR A 548 -40.63 12.09 21.09
N ALA A 549 -41.08 13.30 20.90
CA ALA A 549 -40.75 14.40 21.80
C ALA A 549 -41.51 14.20 23.13
N VAL A 550 -40.90 14.59 24.25
CA VAL A 550 -41.56 14.60 25.55
C VAL A 550 -42.21 15.94 25.75
N GLU A 551 -43.54 15.94 26.04
CA GLU A 551 -44.31 17.15 26.24
C GLU A 551 -43.73 18.00 27.38
N GLY A 552 -43.59 19.30 27.16
CA GLY A 552 -42.99 20.22 28.14
C GLY A 552 -41.48 20.12 28.32
N SER A 553 -40.73 19.47 27.39
CA SER A 553 -39.28 19.39 27.41
C SER A 553 -38.63 19.56 26.06
N ASP A 554 -37.73 20.54 25.96
CA ASP A 554 -36.87 20.78 24.80
C ASP A 554 -35.60 19.89 24.73
N LYS A 555 -35.40 19.08 25.78
CA LYS A 555 -34.17 18.26 25.96
C LYS A 555 -34.41 16.77 25.85
N LEU A 556 -35.65 16.29 26.08
CA LEU A 556 -35.96 14.89 26.22
C LEU A 556 -36.65 14.31 24.98
N LEU A 557 -36.21 13.12 24.59
CA LEU A 557 -36.90 12.24 23.63
C LEU A 557 -37.31 10.95 24.34
N ARG A 558 -38.51 10.45 24.02
CA ARG A 558 -39.04 9.18 24.43
C ARG A 558 -38.91 8.17 23.31
N PHE A 559 -38.34 7.03 23.61
CA PHE A 559 -38.12 5.94 22.65
C PHE A 559 -38.89 4.69 23.09
N ILE A 560 -39.50 4.01 22.13
CA ILE A 560 -39.93 2.63 22.26
C ILE A 560 -38.85 1.75 21.60
N VAL A 561 -38.17 0.97 22.40
CA VAL A 561 -37.06 0.11 21.96
C VAL A 561 -37.45 -1.36 22.06
N ASP A 562 -36.99 -2.15 21.07
CA ASP A 562 -37.15 -3.61 21.03
C ASP A 562 -35.84 -4.24 21.48
N THR A 563 -35.89 -5.04 22.54
CA THR A 563 -34.74 -5.75 23.12
C THR A 563 -34.53 -7.13 22.51
N GLY A 564 -35.38 -7.55 21.56
CA GLY A 564 -35.44 -8.89 20.99
C GLY A 564 -36.34 -9.86 21.80
N THR A 565 -36.68 -9.54 23.05
CA THR A 565 -37.56 -10.34 23.92
C THR A 565 -38.77 -9.55 24.39
N GLU A 566 -38.68 -8.24 24.50
CA GLU A 566 -39.72 -7.33 24.97
C GLU A 566 -39.53 -5.92 24.38
N LYS A 567 -40.57 -5.09 24.46
CA LYS A 567 -40.49 -3.66 24.19
C LYS A 567 -40.36 -2.87 25.46
N ARG A 568 -39.48 -1.88 25.51
CA ARG A 568 -39.31 -0.98 26.65
C ARG A 568 -39.36 0.49 26.21
N GLN A 569 -39.81 1.29 27.18
CA GLN A 569 -39.79 2.74 27.03
C GLN A 569 -38.52 3.31 27.68
N ILE A 570 -37.74 4.10 26.94
CA ILE A 570 -36.54 4.77 27.45
C ILE A 570 -36.62 6.25 27.12
N VAL A 571 -36.28 7.10 28.07
CA VAL A 571 -36.23 8.56 27.91
C VAL A 571 -34.78 8.99 27.96
N SER A 572 -34.35 9.82 26.99
CA SER A 572 -32.96 10.29 26.87
C SER A 572 -32.89 11.78 26.58
N GLY A 573 -31.88 12.45 27.19
CA GLY A 573 -31.65 13.90 27.09
C GLY A 573 -30.96 14.37 25.81
N ILE A 574 -31.32 13.81 24.67
CA ILE A 574 -30.60 14.04 23.39
C ILE A 574 -31.38 14.84 22.35
N ALA A 575 -32.56 15.37 22.70
CA ALA A 575 -33.42 16.08 21.73
C ALA A 575 -32.69 17.21 20.98
N LYS A 576 -31.86 17.99 21.66
CA LYS A 576 -31.11 19.09 21.05
C LYS A 576 -30.08 18.63 19.98
N HIS A 577 -29.68 17.37 20.05
CA HIS A 577 -28.70 16.80 19.13
C HIS A 577 -29.33 16.03 17.96
N TYR A 578 -30.64 15.78 18.05
CA TYR A 578 -31.44 15.05 17.07
C TYR A 578 -32.75 15.81 16.79
N PRO A 579 -32.70 16.98 16.13
CA PRO A 579 -33.91 17.76 15.83
C PRO A 579 -34.86 16.98 14.91
N ASN A 580 -34.35 16.10 14.06
CA ASN A 580 -35.15 15.19 13.24
C ASN A 580 -35.06 13.76 13.81
N PHE A 581 -35.71 13.54 14.97
CA PHE A 581 -35.60 12.26 15.69
C PHE A 581 -36.31 11.09 14.99
N GLU A 582 -37.14 11.31 13.99
CA GLU A 582 -37.76 10.26 13.16
C GLU A 582 -36.66 9.42 12.43
N GLU A 583 -35.54 10.01 12.11
CA GLU A 583 -34.41 9.31 11.51
C GLU A 583 -33.75 8.26 12.41
N LEU A 584 -34.09 8.26 13.70
CA LEU A 584 -33.59 7.29 14.67
C LEU A 584 -34.37 5.97 14.64
N LYS A 585 -35.53 5.94 14.04
CA LYS A 585 -36.34 4.73 13.87
C LYS A 585 -35.61 3.67 13.05
N GLY A 586 -35.60 2.43 13.51
CA GLY A 586 -34.89 1.30 12.91
C GLY A 586 -33.41 1.24 13.26
N LYS A 587 -32.84 2.26 13.92
CA LYS A 587 -31.42 2.20 14.33
C LYS A 587 -31.23 1.28 15.53
N LYS A 588 -30.12 0.52 15.50
CA LYS A 588 -29.68 -0.33 16.60
C LYS A 588 -28.67 0.42 17.46
N VAL A 589 -28.99 0.52 18.75
CA VAL A 589 -28.20 1.28 19.74
C VAL A 589 -27.93 0.43 20.99
N MET A 590 -26.96 0.85 21.79
CA MET A 590 -26.67 0.20 23.06
C MET A 590 -27.53 0.81 24.18
N ALA A 591 -28.07 -0.03 25.03
CA ALA A 591 -28.84 0.39 26.21
C ALA A 591 -28.51 -0.45 27.46
N VAL A 592 -28.51 0.20 28.60
CA VAL A 592 -28.50 -0.45 29.93
C VAL A 592 -29.93 -0.69 30.32
N LEU A 593 -30.30 -1.96 30.62
CA LEU A 593 -31.69 -2.39 30.78
C LEU A 593 -32.10 -2.77 32.21
N ASN A 594 -31.15 -2.87 33.13
CA ASN A 594 -31.43 -3.23 34.53
C ASN A 594 -31.23 -2.07 35.52
N LEU A 595 -31.45 -0.85 35.05
CA LEU A 595 -31.57 0.31 35.92
C LEU A 595 -32.97 0.35 36.52
N GLU A 596 -33.08 0.84 37.77
CA GLU A 596 -34.38 1.12 38.35
C GLU A 596 -35.16 2.10 37.47
N PRO A 597 -36.45 1.82 37.20
CA PRO A 597 -37.29 2.72 36.43
C PRO A 597 -37.41 4.10 37.07
N VAL A 598 -37.21 5.14 36.26
CA VAL A 598 -37.29 6.53 36.74
C VAL A 598 -38.29 7.31 35.89
N THR A 599 -39.05 8.21 36.53
CA THR A 599 -39.98 9.10 35.83
C THR A 599 -39.35 10.45 35.56
N LEU A 600 -39.21 10.79 34.28
CA LEU A 600 -38.63 12.04 33.81
C LEU A 600 -39.74 12.90 33.14
N ARG A 601 -40.09 14.03 33.75
CA ARG A 601 -41.17 14.92 33.26
C ARG A 601 -42.49 14.17 33.00
N GLY A 602 -42.88 13.31 33.95
CA GLY A 602 -44.11 12.53 33.82
C GLY A 602 -44.05 11.29 32.93
N THR A 603 -42.90 11.05 32.28
CA THR A 603 -42.69 9.91 31.37
C THR A 603 -41.76 8.90 31.99
N LEU A 604 -42.20 7.64 32.11
CA LEU A 604 -41.41 6.55 32.68
C LEU A 604 -40.25 6.15 31.76
N SER A 605 -39.05 6.01 32.30
CA SER A 605 -37.88 5.43 31.62
C SER A 605 -37.48 4.11 32.28
N GLN A 606 -37.39 3.03 31.48
CA GLN A 606 -37.07 1.67 31.91
C GLN A 606 -35.69 1.22 31.47
N GLY A 607 -34.74 2.14 31.42
CA GLY A 607 -33.37 1.91 31.02
C GLY A 607 -32.67 3.21 30.54
N MET A 608 -31.46 3.11 30.06
CA MET A 608 -30.65 4.24 29.58
C MET A 608 -29.99 3.93 28.23
N LEU A 609 -30.13 4.81 27.25
CA LEU A 609 -29.37 4.73 26.00
C LEU A 609 -27.92 5.22 26.22
N LEU A 610 -26.95 4.47 25.73
CA LEU A 610 -25.56 4.88 25.80
C LEU A 610 -25.24 5.86 24.67
N THR A 611 -24.54 6.94 25.01
CA THR A 611 -24.15 7.99 24.11
C THR A 611 -22.65 8.28 24.21
N THR A 612 -22.06 8.78 23.13
CA THR A 612 -20.70 9.32 23.12
C THR A 612 -20.72 10.79 22.75
N THR A 613 -19.74 11.56 23.20
CA THR A 613 -19.60 12.96 22.84
C THR A 613 -18.37 13.15 21.96
N GLU A 614 -18.60 13.61 20.75
CA GLU A 614 -17.53 13.93 19.79
C GLU A 614 -17.67 15.41 19.38
N LYS A 615 -16.61 16.23 19.59
CA LYS A 615 -16.57 17.66 19.21
C LYS A 615 -17.84 18.43 19.64
N LYS A 616 -18.27 18.27 20.91
CA LYS A 616 -19.48 18.87 21.49
C LYS A 616 -20.83 18.40 20.91
N LYS A 617 -20.83 17.37 20.05
CA LYS A 617 -22.07 16.72 19.57
C LYS A 617 -22.25 15.39 20.26
N VAL A 618 -23.42 15.15 20.83
CA VAL A 618 -23.80 13.86 21.44
C VAL A 618 -24.31 12.93 20.34
N LYS A 619 -23.75 11.73 20.26
CA LYS A 619 -24.16 10.68 19.32
C LYS A 619 -24.58 9.42 20.08
N LEU A 620 -25.65 8.77 19.63
CA LEU A 620 -25.97 7.42 20.10
C LEU A 620 -24.86 6.45 19.71
N VAL A 621 -24.46 5.58 20.63
CA VAL A 621 -23.47 4.52 20.34
C VAL A 621 -24.14 3.49 19.43
N ALA A 622 -23.94 3.65 18.13
CA ALA A 622 -24.33 2.66 17.14
C ALA A 622 -23.40 1.46 17.25
N VAL A 623 -24.00 0.27 17.33
CA VAL A 623 -23.23 -0.96 17.51
C VAL A 623 -22.56 -1.35 16.20
N MET A 624 -21.26 -1.23 16.13
CA MET A 624 -20.47 -2.09 15.27
C MET A 624 -20.45 -3.50 15.90
N ASN A 625 -21.14 -4.46 15.30
CA ASN A 625 -21.18 -5.88 15.71
C ASN A 625 -19.80 -6.51 16.02
N LYS A 626 -18.74 -5.91 15.52
CA LYS A 626 -17.35 -6.33 15.67
C LYS A 626 -16.77 -5.95 17.05
N LEU A 627 -17.05 -4.73 17.53
CA LEU A 627 -16.50 -4.21 18.80
C LEU A 627 -17.10 -4.95 20.01
N LEU A 628 -18.40 -5.23 20.00
CA LEU A 628 -19.05 -6.01 21.08
C LEU A 628 -18.52 -7.44 21.18
N ARG A 629 -18.26 -8.12 20.06
CA ARG A 629 -17.64 -9.44 20.07
C ARG A 629 -16.23 -9.41 20.66
N TYR A 630 -15.50 -8.32 20.46
CA TYR A 630 -14.16 -8.16 21.00
C TYR A 630 -14.20 -7.89 22.51
N ILE A 631 -15.03 -6.95 22.96
CA ILE A 631 -15.21 -6.66 24.37
C ILE A 631 -15.71 -7.91 25.11
N PHE A 632 -16.70 -8.62 24.57
CA PHE A 632 -17.23 -9.84 25.16
C PHE A 632 -16.18 -10.97 25.23
N SER A 633 -15.33 -11.12 24.20
CA SER A 633 -14.26 -12.13 24.19
C SER A 633 -13.17 -11.84 25.22
N VAL A 634 -12.79 -10.57 25.38
CA VAL A 634 -11.79 -10.13 26.38
C VAL A 634 -12.33 -10.33 27.79
N LEU A 635 -13.56 -9.93 28.06
CA LEU A 635 -14.18 -10.04 29.36
C LEU A 635 -14.46 -11.50 29.76
N LYS A 636 -14.92 -12.34 28.82
CA LYS A 636 -15.25 -13.75 29.07
C LYS A 636 -14.00 -14.61 29.30
N ASN A 637 -12.91 -14.33 28.62
CA ASN A 637 -11.73 -15.19 28.63
C ASN A 637 -10.60 -14.65 29.53
N GLN A 638 -10.74 -13.46 30.12
CA GLN A 638 -9.73 -12.78 30.93
C GLN A 638 -8.31 -12.75 30.29
N LYS A 639 -8.26 -12.75 28.97
CA LYS A 639 -7.03 -12.67 28.19
C LYS A 639 -7.03 -11.41 27.33
N PRO A 640 -5.88 -10.73 27.18
CA PRO A 640 -5.75 -9.62 26.24
C PRO A 640 -6.23 -10.04 24.85
N TYR A 641 -6.90 -9.14 24.14
CA TYR A 641 -7.36 -9.40 22.80
C TYR A 641 -6.16 -9.49 21.83
N GLU A 642 -5.98 -10.66 21.22
CA GLU A 642 -5.03 -10.83 20.13
C GLU A 642 -5.73 -10.53 18.79
N ILE A 643 -5.16 -9.62 18.00
CA ILE A 643 -5.62 -9.36 16.63
C ILE A 643 -5.28 -10.60 15.80
N ARG A 644 -6.26 -11.46 15.57
CA ARG A 644 -6.10 -12.66 14.74
C ARG A 644 -6.46 -12.36 13.30
N ASN A 645 -5.74 -13.02 12.38
CA ASN A 645 -6.03 -12.96 10.97
C ASN A 645 -7.53 -13.25 10.69
N PRO A 646 -8.25 -12.42 9.92
CA PRO A 646 -9.68 -12.59 9.64
C PRO A 646 -10.07 -13.97 9.07
N LYS A 647 -9.17 -14.62 8.33
CA LYS A 647 -9.39 -15.98 7.78
C LYS A 647 -9.38 -17.04 8.87
N ILE A 648 -8.49 -16.94 9.86
CA ILE A 648 -8.43 -17.85 11.02
C ILE A 648 -9.68 -17.66 11.87
N HIS A 649 -10.14 -16.44 12.06
CA HIS A 649 -11.35 -16.13 12.81
C HIS A 649 -12.62 -16.69 12.14
N LYS A 650 -12.68 -16.61 10.80
CA LYS A 650 -13.78 -17.18 10.01
C LYS A 650 -13.78 -18.71 10.06
N ARG A 651 -12.62 -19.35 10.04
CA ARG A 651 -12.48 -20.81 10.14
C ARG A 651 -12.92 -21.34 11.50
N MET A 652 -12.46 -20.72 12.59
CA MET A 652 -12.87 -21.08 13.96
C MET A 652 -14.37 -20.84 14.21
N PHE A 653 -14.96 -19.81 13.58
CA PHE A 653 -16.38 -19.54 13.64
C PHE A 653 -17.22 -20.61 12.89
N LEU A 654 -16.71 -21.12 11.78
CA LEU A 654 -17.35 -22.21 11.02
C LEU A 654 -17.20 -23.56 11.74
N GLU A 655 -16.07 -23.80 12.39
CA GLU A 655 -15.80 -25.02 13.18
C GLU A 655 -16.54 -25.03 14.54
N SER A 656 -16.95 -23.88 15.07
CA SER A 656 -17.71 -23.75 16.34
C SER A 656 -19.24 -23.84 16.17
N LYS A 657 -19.77 -24.00 14.96
CA LYS A 657 -21.18 -24.26 14.73
C LYS A 657 -21.42 -25.78 14.81
N PRO A 658 -22.31 -26.26 15.69
CA PRO A 658 -22.78 -27.64 15.60
C PRO A 658 -23.39 -27.85 14.22
N SER A 659 -23.03 -28.95 13.59
CA SER A 659 -23.53 -29.39 12.30
C SER A 659 -25.07 -29.36 12.28
N LEU A 660 -25.63 -28.42 11.53
CA LEU A 660 -26.99 -28.52 11.04
C LEU A 660 -26.93 -29.49 9.82
N GLN A 661 -26.78 -30.78 10.12
CA GLN A 661 -27.22 -31.85 9.22
C GLN A 661 -28.53 -32.41 9.79
N SER A 662 -29.50 -32.47 8.88
CA SER A 662 -30.84 -33.05 9.04
C SER A 662 -31.92 -32.13 9.61
N ALA A 663 -32.58 -31.34 8.77
CA ALA A 663 -34.05 -31.48 8.53
C ALA A 663 -34.36 -30.73 7.22
#